data_908cbc666fdb70f70f33c5880362fed4
#
_entry.id   908cbc666fdb70f70f33c5880362fed4
#
_cell.length_a   1.000
_cell.length_b   1.000
_cell.length_c   1.000
_cell.angle_alpha   90.00
_cell.angle_beta   90.00
_cell.angle_gamma   90.00
#
_symmetry.space_group_name_H-M   'P 1'
#
loop_
_entity.id
_entity.type
_entity.pdbx_description
1 polymer ?
#
loop_
_entity_poly.entity_id
_entity_poly.type
_entity_poly.pdbx_seq_one_letter_code
_entity_poly.pdbx_strand_id
1 'polypeptide(L)'
;MLELMLSKEFSYWQTGTVEEQYTYYFKEPYPTPEFAHFSIDMSDSLQIKASFLPQSLINPIQMNQAFMALFSQATAKAGWNFDNLFVPFRCVASDIYTKKPIIFKNGDLGDAVRASMTFPFFFQPIWKDSIPLFDGGIYDNFPVGPMKDAFHPDFIFGSTVSGGNKKPSENPYNQIETMIMQKTDYEVPEEDGMMIKFSFPTVSLLDFQKGKELMDIGYKRTLSMIDSIKQRVPREVPLNEVTERRKAYKENLPPLIFRNIYVTGVSEAQRKYIEAQLHRDINNEFSMEEFKRAYFKMLTYSKIREIMPHAVYNRKEKKFDLYLDVKMKEEITVGFGGNVSSHQANQLYLGLGYQYLGRFAADVNSNFQVGNSFSGVMLSGRMYLQTQIPTYLNWQGVFSDKKYTESQSLFYEDIVPAMIKQKELYMKLKLGFPFLNHAKAEIGFAYGRLNDFYLQSTTIPFPNASFDHSWYDLFSGSLSIEQNSLNTKQYPISGKQQFLIAQYVTGTEKYTPSPTSATTEAPIGRKVHSWLQLKGRWNQYQTLSNRFNLGYLAEMVISSKNLMNNYTASVLQAPAFTPTPHSEIVFNEAFRANQYVAFGLSPILKLSKLLHFRLDMYGFAPLYEIQKTVPENNPYVGIPHYGKFLHSFNYMGEAAVVLQLPFLCISLYANGYSYPKENFNFGLNIGYLIFNPKMLD
;
A
#
# COMPACT_ATOMS: atom_id res chain seq x y z
N MET A 1 -28.00 -14.98 -7.70
CA MET A 1 -26.88 -14.58 -8.58
C MET A 1 -26.76 -13.06 -8.69
N LEU A 2 -27.79 -12.34 -9.14
CA LEU A 2 -27.76 -10.87 -9.25
C LEU A 2 -27.44 -10.17 -7.92
N GLU A 3 -28.10 -10.58 -6.83
CA GLU A 3 -27.81 -10.04 -5.48
C GLU A 3 -26.35 -10.20 -5.08
N LEU A 4 -25.75 -11.35 -5.38
CA LEU A 4 -24.33 -11.58 -5.15
C LEU A 4 -23.47 -10.64 -6.00
N MET A 5 -23.75 -10.52 -7.31
CA MET A 5 -22.96 -9.67 -8.22
C MET A 5 -23.05 -8.17 -7.87
N LEU A 6 -24.14 -7.74 -7.26
CA LEU A 6 -24.35 -6.36 -6.80
C LEU A 6 -23.94 -6.14 -5.34
N SER A 7 -23.50 -7.18 -4.63
CA SER A 7 -23.06 -7.07 -3.23
C SER A 7 -21.70 -6.38 -3.11
N LYS A 8 -21.44 -5.78 -1.94
CA LYS A 8 -20.12 -5.25 -1.62
C LYS A 8 -19.05 -6.36 -1.59
N GLU A 9 -19.41 -7.55 -1.16
CA GLU A 9 -18.49 -8.70 -1.12
C GLU A 9 -17.96 -9.03 -2.51
N PHE A 10 -18.84 -9.08 -3.51
CA PHE A 10 -18.42 -9.33 -4.89
C PHE A 10 -17.52 -8.23 -5.44
N SER A 11 -17.76 -6.98 -5.06
CA SER A 11 -16.85 -5.87 -5.41
C SER A 11 -15.43 -6.08 -4.86
N TYR A 12 -15.28 -6.63 -3.65
CA TYR A 12 -13.97 -6.98 -3.11
C TYR A 12 -13.29 -8.11 -3.90
N TRP A 13 -14.06 -9.10 -4.37
CA TRP A 13 -13.50 -10.16 -5.21
C TRP A 13 -13.01 -9.61 -6.54
N GLN A 14 -13.78 -8.73 -7.16
CA GLN A 14 -13.47 -8.08 -8.43
C GLN A 14 -12.24 -7.18 -8.36
N THR A 15 -12.05 -6.48 -7.26
CA THR A 15 -10.94 -5.54 -7.06
C THR A 15 -9.72 -6.17 -6.40
N GLY A 16 -9.89 -7.34 -5.76
CA GLY A 16 -8.84 -7.99 -4.96
C GLY A 16 -8.53 -7.25 -3.65
N THR A 17 -9.40 -6.31 -3.24
CA THR A 17 -9.24 -5.57 -1.98
C THR A 17 -9.81 -6.37 -0.81
N VAL A 18 -9.23 -6.20 0.38
CA VAL A 18 -9.74 -6.84 1.60
C VAL A 18 -10.88 -6.01 2.18
N GLU A 19 -11.90 -6.67 2.72
CA GLU A 19 -13.02 -6.01 3.40
C GLU A 19 -12.51 -5.15 4.56
N GLU A 20 -13.05 -3.94 4.70
CA GLU A 20 -12.60 -2.95 5.69
C GLU A 20 -12.56 -3.48 7.12
N GLN A 21 -13.54 -4.32 7.51
CA GLN A 21 -13.64 -4.89 8.85
C GLN A 21 -12.52 -5.89 9.20
N TYR A 22 -11.83 -6.44 8.19
CA TYR A 22 -10.70 -7.36 8.35
C TYR A 22 -9.36 -6.70 8.01
N THR A 23 -9.36 -5.42 7.62
CA THR A 23 -8.16 -4.68 7.30
C THR A 23 -7.57 -4.10 8.56
N TYR A 24 -6.34 -4.50 8.87
CA TYR A 24 -5.55 -3.87 9.91
C TYR A 24 -4.55 -2.91 9.29
N TYR A 25 -4.52 -1.69 9.81
CA TYR A 25 -3.59 -0.68 9.31
C TYR A 25 -2.17 -0.95 9.83
N PHE A 26 -1.35 -1.56 8.99
CA PHE A 26 0.08 -1.77 9.21
C PHE A 26 0.88 -1.22 8.04
N LYS A 27 0.84 0.08 7.86
CA LYS A 27 1.68 0.69 6.83
C LYS A 27 3.16 0.42 7.15
N GLU A 28 3.99 0.32 6.12
CA GLU A 28 5.44 0.33 6.27
C GLU A 28 5.84 1.50 7.17
N PRO A 29 6.79 1.29 8.10
CA PRO A 29 7.08 2.28 9.13
C PRO A 29 7.46 3.64 8.55
N TYR A 30 8.22 3.65 7.44
CA TYR A 30 8.70 4.88 6.83
C TYR A 30 8.74 4.75 5.30
N PRO A 31 8.34 5.79 4.55
CA PRO A 31 8.56 5.82 3.10
C PRO A 31 10.06 5.88 2.82
N THR A 32 10.49 5.17 1.79
CA THR A 32 11.87 5.14 1.31
C THR A 32 11.96 5.69 -0.11
N PRO A 33 13.11 6.21 -0.56
CA PRO A 33 13.28 6.69 -1.93
C PRO A 33 13.48 5.56 -2.95
N GLU A 34 13.05 4.34 -2.63
CA GLU A 34 13.11 3.17 -3.49
C GLU A 34 12.17 3.28 -4.68
N PHE A 35 12.65 2.91 -5.87
CA PHE A 35 11.87 2.80 -7.10
C PHE A 35 12.03 1.45 -7.80
N ALA A 36 13.05 0.66 -7.51
CA ALA A 36 13.24 -0.69 -8.02
C ALA A 36 13.42 -1.69 -6.87
N HIS A 37 12.76 -2.84 -6.98
CA HIS A 37 12.73 -3.86 -5.95
C HIS A 37 13.02 -5.24 -6.55
N PHE A 38 13.93 -5.97 -5.91
CA PHE A 38 14.30 -7.33 -6.29
C PHE A 38 14.13 -8.25 -5.08
N SER A 39 13.61 -9.44 -5.33
CA SER A 39 13.52 -10.48 -4.31
C SER A 39 14.48 -11.61 -4.65
N ILE A 40 15.12 -12.17 -3.63
CA ILE A 40 16.08 -13.27 -3.77
C ILE A 40 15.49 -14.49 -3.08
N ASP A 41 15.32 -15.57 -3.85
CA ASP A 41 14.93 -16.87 -3.33
C ASP A 41 16.19 -17.65 -2.97
N MET A 42 16.29 -18.05 -1.69
CA MET A 42 17.43 -18.80 -1.14
C MET A 42 17.21 -20.31 -1.15
N SER A 43 16.03 -20.78 -1.59
CA SER A 43 15.77 -22.22 -1.74
C SER A 43 16.52 -22.78 -2.93
N ASP A 44 17.14 -23.94 -2.84
CA ASP A 44 17.80 -24.81 -3.82
C ASP A 44 18.65 -24.19 -4.98
N SER A 45 18.39 -22.98 -5.42
CA SER A 45 19.20 -22.23 -6.38
C SER A 45 18.99 -20.74 -6.20
N LEU A 46 20.06 -19.97 -6.10
CA LEU A 46 20.04 -18.52 -5.97
C LEU A 46 19.37 -17.91 -7.21
N GLN A 47 18.05 -17.75 -7.17
CA GLN A 47 17.28 -17.15 -8.25
C GLN A 47 16.92 -15.71 -7.92
N ILE A 48 17.44 -14.78 -8.69
CA ILE A 48 17.04 -13.36 -8.62
C ILE A 48 15.73 -13.21 -9.40
N LYS A 49 14.65 -12.95 -8.68
CA LYS A 49 13.35 -12.65 -9.28
C LYS A 49 13.16 -11.14 -9.31
N ALA A 50 13.35 -10.56 -10.51
CA ALA A 50 12.99 -9.15 -10.71
C ALA A 50 11.46 -9.04 -10.83
N SER A 51 10.80 -8.50 -9.83
CA SER A 51 9.34 -8.31 -9.82
C SER A 51 8.98 -6.91 -10.34
N PHE A 52 9.23 -6.66 -11.64
CA PHE A 52 8.79 -5.41 -12.27
C PHE A 52 7.30 -5.40 -12.63
N LEU A 53 6.71 -6.59 -12.79
CA LEU A 53 5.30 -6.74 -13.15
C LEU A 53 4.59 -7.57 -12.07
N PRO A 54 3.38 -7.19 -11.66
CA PRO A 54 2.57 -8.04 -10.81
C PRO A 54 2.23 -9.35 -11.54
N GLN A 55 2.22 -10.47 -10.83
CA GLN A 55 1.88 -11.79 -11.39
C GLN A 55 0.42 -11.85 -11.88
N SER A 56 -0.44 -11.00 -11.34
CA SER A 56 -1.82 -10.81 -11.78
C SER A 56 -2.27 -9.40 -11.44
N LEU A 57 -3.23 -8.88 -12.21
CA LEU A 57 -3.82 -7.56 -11.99
C LEU A 57 -4.75 -7.54 -10.77
N ILE A 58 -5.38 -8.68 -10.46
CA ILE A 58 -6.33 -8.82 -9.36
C ILE A 58 -5.77 -9.83 -8.36
N ASN A 59 -5.70 -9.41 -7.09
CA ASN A 59 -5.27 -10.28 -6.00
C ASN A 59 -6.38 -11.32 -5.71
N PRO A 60 -6.11 -12.63 -5.83
CA PRO A 60 -7.13 -13.67 -5.69
C PRO A 60 -7.55 -13.98 -4.24
N ILE A 61 -6.95 -13.35 -3.25
CA ILE A 61 -7.11 -13.65 -1.83
C ILE A 61 -8.59 -13.74 -1.41
N GLN A 62 -9.40 -12.74 -1.79
CA GLN A 62 -10.82 -12.72 -1.49
C GLN A 62 -11.56 -13.87 -2.18
N MET A 63 -11.26 -14.12 -3.45
CA MET A 63 -11.90 -15.17 -4.24
C MET A 63 -11.55 -16.56 -3.71
N ASN A 64 -10.30 -16.82 -3.36
CA ASN A 64 -9.88 -18.12 -2.85
C ASN A 64 -10.69 -18.52 -1.60
N GLN A 65 -10.84 -17.61 -0.65
CA GLN A 65 -11.63 -17.82 0.56
C GLN A 65 -13.13 -17.93 0.25
N ALA A 66 -13.66 -17.06 -0.61
CA ALA A 66 -15.08 -17.03 -0.93
C ALA A 66 -15.53 -18.27 -1.70
N PHE A 67 -14.73 -18.78 -2.63
CA PHE A 67 -15.05 -19.98 -3.39
C PHE A 67 -15.05 -21.23 -2.49
N MET A 68 -14.10 -21.35 -1.57
CA MET A 68 -14.17 -22.40 -0.54
C MET A 68 -15.47 -22.29 0.25
N ALA A 69 -15.82 -21.11 0.76
CA ALA A 69 -17.04 -20.92 1.55
C ALA A 69 -18.33 -21.23 0.78
N LEU A 70 -18.40 -20.87 -0.51
CA LEU A 70 -19.59 -21.06 -1.34
C LEU A 70 -19.81 -22.51 -1.79
N PHE A 71 -18.72 -23.25 -2.08
CA PHE A 71 -18.83 -24.51 -2.80
C PHE A 71 -18.55 -25.75 -1.95
N SER A 72 -17.84 -25.65 -0.82
CA SER A 72 -17.42 -26.82 -0.04
C SER A 72 -18.57 -27.67 0.48
N GLN A 73 -19.67 -27.08 0.94
CA GLN A 73 -20.82 -27.82 1.43
C GLN A 73 -21.51 -28.62 0.31
N ALA A 74 -21.62 -28.05 -0.89
CA ALA A 74 -22.18 -28.71 -2.06
C ALA A 74 -21.25 -29.84 -2.56
N THR A 75 -19.92 -29.58 -2.58
CA THR A 75 -18.90 -30.58 -2.91
C THR A 75 -18.98 -31.79 -1.95
N ALA A 76 -19.09 -31.51 -0.65
CA ALA A 76 -19.19 -32.54 0.38
C ALA A 76 -20.45 -33.40 0.21
N LYS A 77 -21.60 -32.77 -0.01
CA LYS A 77 -22.86 -33.46 -0.22
C LYS A 77 -22.87 -34.30 -1.51
N ALA A 78 -22.29 -33.79 -2.58
CA ALA A 78 -22.15 -34.50 -3.85
C ALA A 78 -21.09 -35.63 -3.80
N GLY A 79 -20.32 -35.74 -2.70
CA GLY A 79 -19.26 -36.75 -2.59
C GLY A 79 -18.17 -36.58 -3.66
N TRP A 80 -17.84 -35.32 -4.00
CA TRP A 80 -16.82 -34.96 -5.00
C TRP A 80 -17.15 -35.32 -6.45
N ASN A 81 -18.37 -35.83 -6.72
CA ASN A 81 -18.84 -36.11 -8.07
C ASN A 81 -19.90 -35.08 -8.48
N PHE A 82 -19.67 -34.37 -9.56
CA PHE A 82 -20.55 -33.27 -10.01
C PHE A 82 -21.86 -33.76 -10.59
N ASP A 83 -21.99 -35.05 -10.88
CA ASP A 83 -23.31 -35.66 -11.26
C ASP A 83 -24.29 -35.70 -10.09
N ASN A 84 -23.79 -35.71 -8.84
CA ASN A 84 -24.60 -35.74 -7.62
C ASN A 84 -24.92 -34.34 -7.07
N LEU A 85 -24.55 -33.27 -7.74
CA LEU A 85 -24.99 -31.91 -7.39
C LEU A 85 -26.50 -31.77 -7.59
N PHE A 86 -27.10 -30.72 -7.01
CA PHE A 86 -28.52 -30.42 -7.20
C PHE A 86 -28.94 -30.35 -8.69
N VAL A 87 -28.05 -29.81 -9.52
CA VAL A 87 -28.07 -29.92 -10.96
C VAL A 87 -26.73 -30.52 -11.39
N PRO A 88 -26.68 -31.64 -12.14
CA PRO A 88 -25.44 -32.18 -12.68
C PRO A 88 -24.66 -31.10 -13.43
N PHE A 89 -23.34 -31.06 -13.24
CA PHE A 89 -22.54 -29.92 -13.68
C PHE A 89 -21.23 -30.35 -14.35
N ARG A 90 -20.84 -29.60 -15.36
CA ARG A 90 -19.50 -29.63 -15.96
C ARG A 90 -18.98 -28.20 -16.12
N CYS A 91 -17.68 -28.00 -16.00
CA CYS A 91 -17.00 -26.78 -16.41
C CYS A 91 -15.69 -27.12 -17.11
N VAL A 92 -15.23 -26.19 -17.95
CA VAL A 92 -14.04 -26.37 -18.77
C VAL A 92 -12.96 -25.42 -18.25
N ALA A 93 -11.73 -25.93 -18.15
CA ALA A 93 -10.52 -25.14 -17.98
C ALA A 93 -9.54 -25.45 -19.10
N SER A 94 -8.50 -24.66 -19.24
CA SER A 94 -7.47 -24.80 -20.26
C SER A 94 -6.13 -25.16 -19.66
N ASP A 95 -5.53 -26.26 -20.13
CA ASP A 95 -4.13 -26.58 -19.92
C ASP A 95 -3.30 -25.93 -21.02
N ILE A 96 -2.52 -24.92 -20.67
CA ILE A 96 -1.72 -24.15 -21.65
C ILE A 96 -0.46 -24.90 -22.13
N TYR A 97 0.00 -25.94 -21.42
CA TYR A 97 1.13 -26.74 -21.84
C TYR A 97 0.75 -27.77 -22.90
N THR A 98 -0.33 -28.53 -22.66
CA THR A 98 -0.84 -29.51 -23.62
C THR A 98 -1.73 -28.87 -24.69
N LYS A 99 -2.13 -27.60 -24.50
CA LYS A 99 -3.03 -26.86 -25.38
C LYS A 99 -4.37 -27.56 -25.59
N LYS A 100 -4.92 -28.13 -24.49
CA LYS A 100 -6.18 -28.86 -24.51
C LYS A 100 -7.15 -28.36 -23.45
N PRO A 101 -8.46 -28.44 -23.73
CA PRO A 101 -9.48 -28.22 -22.70
C PRO A 101 -9.48 -29.38 -21.69
N ILE A 102 -9.67 -29.05 -20.42
CA ILE A 102 -9.88 -30.00 -19.33
C ILE A 102 -11.33 -29.85 -18.86
N ILE A 103 -12.09 -30.96 -18.91
CA ILE A 103 -13.48 -31.00 -18.48
C ILE A 103 -13.55 -31.53 -17.07
N PHE A 104 -13.95 -30.68 -16.12
CA PHE A 104 -14.14 -31.08 -14.75
C PHE A 104 -15.50 -31.78 -14.57
N LYS A 105 -15.47 -33.00 -14.02
CA LYS A 105 -16.60 -33.81 -13.64
C LYS A 105 -16.61 -34.26 -12.19
N ASN A 106 -15.50 -34.07 -11.51
CA ASN A 106 -15.29 -34.41 -10.10
C ASN A 106 -14.18 -33.53 -9.51
N GLY A 107 -14.01 -33.60 -8.19
CA GLY A 107 -13.02 -32.86 -7.44
C GLY A 107 -13.64 -31.73 -6.62
N ASP A 108 -12.83 -30.76 -6.21
CA ASP A 108 -13.31 -29.56 -5.53
C ASP A 108 -14.07 -28.68 -6.53
N LEU A 109 -15.32 -28.39 -6.24
CA LEU A 109 -16.18 -27.57 -7.11
C LEU A 109 -15.69 -26.12 -7.15
N GLY A 110 -15.18 -25.61 -6.02
CA GLY A 110 -14.63 -24.26 -5.93
C GLY A 110 -13.42 -24.09 -6.85
N ASP A 111 -12.48 -25.03 -6.80
CA ASP A 111 -11.29 -25.04 -7.67
C ASP A 111 -11.67 -25.16 -9.15
N ALA A 112 -12.60 -26.07 -9.46
CA ALA A 112 -13.04 -26.29 -10.85
C ALA A 112 -13.66 -25.02 -11.44
N VAL A 113 -14.58 -24.37 -10.71
CA VAL A 113 -15.20 -23.11 -11.15
C VAL A 113 -14.16 -21.98 -11.21
N ARG A 114 -13.25 -21.93 -10.23
CA ARG A 114 -12.20 -20.92 -10.19
C ARG A 114 -11.22 -21.05 -11.36
N ALA A 115 -10.82 -22.28 -11.71
CA ALA A 115 -9.99 -22.54 -12.88
C ALA A 115 -10.67 -22.11 -14.17
N SER A 116 -11.96 -22.47 -14.31
CA SER A 116 -12.79 -22.15 -15.49
C SER A 116 -12.96 -20.64 -15.75
N MET A 117 -12.76 -19.78 -14.77
CA MET A 117 -12.87 -18.33 -14.90
C MET A 117 -11.53 -17.59 -14.74
N THR A 118 -10.42 -18.30 -14.68
CA THR A 118 -9.10 -17.72 -14.54
C THR A 118 -8.58 -17.14 -15.86
N PHE A 119 -8.99 -15.92 -16.17
CA PHE A 119 -8.48 -15.24 -17.38
C PHE A 119 -7.00 -14.86 -17.19
N PRO A 120 -6.11 -15.19 -18.17
CA PRO A 120 -4.70 -14.87 -18.10
C PRO A 120 -4.44 -13.39 -17.83
N PHE A 121 -3.40 -13.08 -17.06
CA PHE A 121 -2.98 -11.75 -16.59
C PHE A 121 -3.91 -11.09 -15.55
N PHE A 122 -5.22 -11.35 -15.58
CA PHE A 122 -6.15 -10.80 -14.58
C PHE A 122 -6.06 -11.57 -13.27
N PHE A 123 -6.01 -12.91 -13.34
CA PHE A 123 -5.98 -13.78 -12.18
C PHE A 123 -4.80 -14.74 -12.20
N GLN A 124 -4.34 -15.15 -11.03
CA GLN A 124 -3.36 -16.22 -10.90
C GLN A 124 -4.00 -17.57 -11.25
N PRO A 125 -3.25 -18.48 -11.94
CA PRO A 125 -3.76 -19.81 -12.28
C PRO A 125 -4.05 -20.66 -11.06
N ILE A 126 -5.02 -21.58 -11.19
CA ILE A 126 -5.20 -22.68 -10.26
C ILE A 126 -4.25 -23.80 -10.67
N TRP A 127 -3.50 -24.33 -9.72
CA TRP A 127 -2.57 -25.42 -9.96
C TRP A 127 -3.23 -26.75 -9.66
N LYS A 128 -3.18 -27.69 -10.62
CA LYS A 128 -3.62 -29.05 -10.45
C LYS A 128 -2.53 -29.99 -11.00
N ASP A 129 -2.03 -30.90 -10.17
CA ASP A 129 -0.99 -31.86 -10.55
C ASP A 129 0.22 -31.16 -11.23
N SER A 130 0.66 -30.04 -10.67
CA SER A 130 1.73 -29.17 -11.22
C SER A 130 1.43 -28.51 -12.57
N ILE A 131 0.18 -28.54 -13.02
CA ILE A 131 -0.26 -27.89 -14.26
C ILE A 131 -1.05 -26.61 -13.90
N PRO A 132 -0.66 -25.43 -14.39
CA PRO A 132 -1.43 -24.22 -14.22
C PRO A 132 -2.62 -24.20 -15.18
N LEU A 133 -3.81 -24.06 -14.63
CA LEU A 133 -5.08 -24.05 -15.34
C LEU A 133 -5.61 -22.63 -15.49
N PHE A 134 -6.10 -22.34 -16.68
CA PHE A 134 -6.69 -21.07 -17.03
C PHE A 134 -8.11 -21.24 -17.57
N ASP A 135 -8.76 -20.11 -17.88
CA ASP A 135 -10.11 -20.01 -18.42
C ASP A 135 -10.35 -20.99 -19.57
N GLY A 136 -11.43 -21.74 -19.47
CA GLY A 136 -11.80 -22.75 -20.48
C GLY A 136 -12.06 -22.14 -21.85
N GLY A 137 -12.49 -20.89 -21.89
CA GLY A 137 -12.74 -20.17 -23.14
C GLY A 137 -11.52 -19.99 -24.04
N ILE A 138 -10.31 -20.27 -23.55
CA ILE A 138 -9.10 -20.24 -24.38
C ILE A 138 -9.18 -21.32 -25.47
N TYR A 139 -9.62 -22.54 -25.14
CA TYR A 139 -9.65 -23.68 -26.07
C TYR A 139 -11.05 -24.16 -26.41
N ASP A 140 -12.05 -24.03 -25.51
CA ASP A 140 -13.43 -24.39 -25.74
C ASP A 140 -14.38 -23.49 -24.94
N ASN A 141 -14.79 -22.40 -25.57
CA ASN A 141 -15.67 -21.39 -24.95
C ASN A 141 -17.17 -21.73 -25.04
N PHE A 142 -17.52 -22.80 -25.77
CA PHE A 142 -18.90 -23.23 -25.95
C PHE A 142 -19.00 -24.75 -26.11
N PRO A 143 -18.89 -25.51 -24.99
CA PRO A 143 -18.60 -26.96 -24.98
C PRO A 143 -19.85 -27.83 -25.29
N VAL A 144 -20.38 -27.77 -26.50
CA VAL A 144 -21.54 -28.60 -26.95
C VAL A 144 -21.18 -30.09 -26.98
N GLY A 145 -19.98 -30.42 -27.48
CA GLY A 145 -19.48 -31.81 -27.49
C GLY A 145 -19.46 -32.43 -26.10
N PRO A 146 -18.70 -31.82 -25.13
CA PRO A 146 -18.69 -32.25 -23.74
C PRO A 146 -20.07 -32.35 -23.08
N MET A 147 -21.02 -31.47 -23.46
CA MET A 147 -22.39 -31.52 -22.98
C MET A 147 -23.12 -32.76 -23.46
N LYS A 148 -23.02 -33.08 -24.76
CA LYS A 148 -23.60 -34.28 -25.35
C LYS A 148 -23.02 -35.55 -24.76
N ASP A 149 -21.69 -35.63 -24.66
CA ASP A 149 -20.99 -36.80 -24.15
C ASP A 149 -21.29 -37.09 -22.68
N ALA A 150 -21.45 -36.04 -21.86
CA ALA A 150 -21.64 -36.18 -20.42
C ALA A 150 -23.10 -36.45 -20.01
N PHE A 151 -24.09 -35.89 -20.73
CA PHE A 151 -25.44 -35.83 -20.24
C PHE A 151 -26.46 -36.47 -21.22
N HIS A 152 -26.10 -36.74 -22.46
CA HIS A 152 -26.98 -37.27 -23.53
C HIS A 152 -28.36 -36.55 -23.53
N PRO A 153 -28.37 -35.20 -23.61
CA PRO A 153 -29.60 -34.45 -23.45
C PRO A 153 -30.54 -34.59 -24.68
N ASP A 154 -31.85 -34.66 -24.44
CA ASP A 154 -32.87 -34.61 -25.49
C ASP A 154 -32.97 -33.21 -26.14
N PHE A 155 -32.50 -32.17 -25.43
CA PHE A 155 -32.59 -30.81 -25.89
C PHE A 155 -31.49 -29.97 -25.25
N ILE A 156 -30.76 -29.20 -26.07
CA ILE A 156 -29.73 -28.25 -25.62
C ILE A 156 -30.21 -26.82 -25.83
N PHE A 157 -30.23 -26.01 -24.75
CA PHE A 157 -30.43 -24.58 -24.83
C PHE A 157 -29.09 -23.86 -24.68
N GLY A 158 -28.54 -23.37 -25.77
CA GLY A 158 -27.30 -22.66 -25.80
C GLY A 158 -27.46 -21.15 -25.58
N SER A 159 -26.65 -20.54 -24.72
CA SER A 159 -26.64 -19.09 -24.53
C SER A 159 -25.19 -18.57 -24.71
N THR A 160 -25.02 -17.62 -25.61
CA THR A 160 -23.72 -16.99 -25.83
C THR A 160 -23.80 -15.46 -25.82
N VAL A 161 -22.82 -14.85 -25.16
CA VAL A 161 -22.57 -13.40 -25.19
C VAL A 161 -21.33 -13.06 -26.05
N SER A 162 -20.66 -14.05 -26.59
CA SER A 162 -19.53 -13.92 -27.49
C SER A 162 -20.05 -13.57 -28.89
N GLY A 163 -20.13 -12.31 -29.20
CA GLY A 163 -20.68 -11.82 -30.46
C GLY A 163 -19.63 -11.41 -31.46
N GLY A 164 -19.35 -12.28 -32.44
CA GLY A 164 -18.76 -11.89 -33.70
C GLY A 164 -17.26 -11.47 -33.64
N ASN A 165 -16.66 -11.28 -34.82
CA ASN A 165 -15.30 -10.77 -34.97
C ASN A 165 -15.15 -9.44 -34.25
N LYS A 166 -14.42 -9.40 -33.14
CA LYS A 166 -14.02 -8.14 -32.52
C LYS A 166 -13.26 -7.33 -33.58
N LYS A 167 -13.67 -6.06 -33.74
CA LYS A 167 -12.90 -5.13 -34.61
C LYS A 167 -11.45 -5.07 -34.11
N PRO A 168 -10.48 -4.94 -35.01
CA PRO A 168 -9.09 -4.69 -34.62
C PRO A 168 -9.05 -3.56 -33.58
N SER A 169 -8.37 -3.80 -32.47
CA SER A 169 -8.25 -2.85 -31.38
C SER A 169 -6.79 -2.47 -31.19
N GLU A 170 -6.53 -1.19 -30.98
CA GLU A 170 -5.19 -0.69 -30.61
C GLU A 170 -4.85 -1.01 -29.15
N ASN A 171 -5.82 -1.45 -28.36
CA ASN A 171 -5.61 -1.81 -26.95
C ASN A 171 -4.81 -3.13 -26.86
N PRO A 172 -3.61 -3.13 -26.27
CA PRO A 172 -2.77 -4.32 -26.13
C PRO A 172 -3.45 -5.51 -25.46
N TYR A 173 -4.31 -5.29 -24.48
CA TYR A 173 -5.07 -6.35 -23.80
C TYR A 173 -6.03 -7.07 -24.75
N ASN A 174 -6.75 -6.34 -25.60
CA ASN A 174 -7.65 -6.93 -26.60
C ASN A 174 -6.85 -7.68 -27.69
N GLN A 175 -5.67 -7.22 -28.02
CA GLN A 175 -4.77 -7.92 -28.96
C GLN A 175 -4.31 -9.25 -28.36
N ILE A 176 -3.84 -9.26 -27.11
CA ILE A 176 -3.42 -10.47 -26.39
C ILE A 176 -4.60 -11.44 -26.26
N GLU A 177 -5.79 -10.96 -25.86
CA GLU A 177 -7.01 -11.78 -25.79
C GLU A 177 -7.27 -12.47 -27.15
N THR A 178 -7.25 -11.70 -28.24
CA THR A 178 -7.48 -12.23 -29.60
C THR A 178 -6.41 -13.24 -30.03
N MET A 179 -5.17 -13.08 -29.57
CA MET A 179 -4.06 -14.01 -29.89
C MET A 179 -4.14 -15.32 -29.10
N ILE A 180 -4.65 -15.29 -27.87
CA ILE A 180 -4.69 -16.44 -26.96
C ILE A 180 -5.93 -17.29 -27.22
N MET A 181 -7.09 -16.67 -27.45
CA MET A 181 -8.36 -17.36 -27.64
C MET A 181 -8.40 -18.11 -28.97
N GLN A 182 -8.68 -19.41 -28.91
CA GLN A 182 -8.89 -20.19 -30.13
C GLN A 182 -10.29 -19.93 -30.71
N LYS A 183 -10.44 -20.23 -32.01
CA LYS A 183 -11.72 -20.15 -32.68
C LYS A 183 -12.64 -21.24 -32.12
N THR A 184 -13.72 -20.85 -31.44
CA THR A 184 -14.75 -21.73 -30.93
C THR A 184 -15.95 -21.74 -31.87
N ASP A 185 -16.56 -22.92 -32.08
CA ASP A 185 -17.86 -23.04 -32.73
C ASP A 185 -18.96 -22.74 -31.69
N TYR A 186 -19.77 -21.70 -31.94
CA TYR A 186 -20.84 -21.26 -31.07
C TYR A 186 -22.22 -21.71 -31.63
N GLU A 187 -22.31 -22.89 -32.19
CA GLU A 187 -23.56 -23.38 -32.77
C GLU A 187 -24.07 -24.63 -32.05
N VAL A 188 -25.37 -24.67 -31.86
CA VAL A 188 -26.11 -25.88 -31.50
C VAL A 188 -26.90 -26.29 -32.75
N PRO A 189 -26.70 -27.49 -33.30
CA PRO A 189 -27.48 -27.97 -34.42
C PRO A 189 -28.99 -27.89 -34.15
N GLU A 190 -29.78 -27.57 -35.15
CA GLU A 190 -31.25 -27.39 -34.96
C GLU A 190 -31.94 -28.65 -34.46
N GLU A 191 -31.45 -29.82 -34.82
CA GLU A 191 -31.93 -31.10 -34.31
C GLU A 191 -31.67 -31.30 -32.83
N ASP A 192 -30.57 -30.76 -32.29
CA ASP A 192 -30.15 -30.94 -30.91
C ASP A 192 -30.69 -29.86 -29.96
N GLY A 193 -31.10 -28.69 -30.46
CA GLY A 193 -31.54 -27.66 -29.55
C GLY A 193 -31.81 -26.27 -30.15
N MET A 194 -31.64 -25.25 -29.32
CA MET A 194 -31.82 -23.83 -29.68
C MET A 194 -30.72 -22.96 -29.11
N MET A 195 -30.47 -21.85 -29.80
CA MET A 195 -29.48 -20.86 -29.41
C MET A 195 -30.12 -19.50 -29.11
N ILE A 196 -29.59 -18.85 -28.07
CA ILE A 196 -29.80 -17.43 -27.82
C ILE A 196 -28.47 -16.71 -27.90
N LYS A 197 -28.35 -15.74 -28.79
CA LYS A 197 -27.09 -14.97 -29.03
C LYS A 197 -27.33 -13.53 -28.61
N PHE A 198 -26.39 -13.02 -27.83
CA PHE A 198 -26.32 -11.60 -27.39
C PHE A 198 -25.06 -10.95 -27.91
N SER A 199 -25.13 -9.65 -28.16
CA SER A 199 -23.95 -8.84 -28.49
C SER A 199 -23.96 -7.57 -27.65
N PHE A 200 -22.91 -7.36 -26.88
CA PHE A 200 -22.74 -6.19 -25.99
C PHE A 200 -21.43 -5.48 -26.28
N PRO A 201 -21.32 -4.75 -27.41
CA PRO A 201 -20.03 -4.18 -27.86
C PRO A 201 -19.46 -3.11 -26.92
N THR A 202 -20.30 -2.53 -26.06
CA THR A 202 -19.94 -1.48 -25.09
C THR A 202 -19.74 -1.97 -23.66
N VAL A 203 -19.83 -3.29 -23.43
CA VAL A 203 -19.65 -3.89 -22.10
C VAL A 203 -18.29 -4.56 -22.04
N SER A 204 -17.49 -4.16 -21.04
CA SER A 204 -16.21 -4.79 -20.79
C SER A 204 -16.34 -6.02 -19.88
N LEU A 205 -15.30 -6.85 -19.82
CA LEU A 205 -15.24 -8.08 -19.03
C LEU A 205 -15.54 -7.85 -17.53
N LEU A 206 -15.24 -6.67 -17.00
CA LEU A 206 -15.38 -6.34 -15.57
C LEU A 206 -16.55 -5.38 -15.26
N ASP A 207 -17.45 -5.10 -16.22
CA ASP A 207 -18.59 -4.18 -16.04
C ASP A 207 -19.77 -4.83 -15.29
N PHE A 208 -19.49 -5.52 -14.18
CA PHE A 208 -20.53 -6.22 -13.38
C PHE A 208 -21.62 -5.28 -12.83
N GLN A 209 -21.35 -3.98 -12.72
CA GLN A 209 -22.33 -2.99 -12.30
C GLN A 209 -23.52 -2.89 -13.25
N LYS A 210 -23.35 -3.27 -14.54
CA LYS A 210 -24.42 -3.38 -15.53
C LYS A 210 -25.24 -4.66 -15.40
N GLY A 211 -24.96 -5.51 -14.41
CA GLY A 211 -25.57 -6.83 -14.24
C GLY A 211 -27.12 -6.82 -14.27
N LYS A 212 -27.75 -5.80 -13.65
CA LYS A 212 -29.20 -5.65 -13.67
C LYS A 212 -29.74 -5.38 -15.09
N GLU A 213 -29.12 -4.47 -15.83
CA GLU A 213 -29.49 -4.15 -17.22
C GLU A 213 -29.32 -5.36 -18.13
N LEU A 214 -28.19 -6.06 -18.02
CA LEU A 214 -27.93 -7.26 -18.81
C LEU A 214 -28.88 -8.38 -18.49
N MET A 215 -29.27 -8.56 -17.24
CA MET A 215 -30.29 -9.54 -16.83
C MET A 215 -31.67 -9.21 -17.43
N ASP A 216 -32.07 -7.93 -17.39
CA ASP A 216 -33.36 -7.51 -17.96
C ASP A 216 -33.39 -7.71 -19.47
N ILE A 217 -32.30 -7.46 -20.18
CA ILE A 217 -32.16 -7.74 -21.62
C ILE A 217 -32.30 -9.27 -21.88
N GLY A 218 -31.54 -10.07 -21.11
CA GLY A 218 -31.56 -11.52 -21.20
C GLY A 218 -32.98 -12.09 -20.96
N TYR A 219 -33.65 -11.62 -19.92
CA TYR A 219 -35.03 -12.02 -19.60
C TYR A 219 -36.02 -11.72 -20.73
N LYS A 220 -36.04 -10.48 -21.21
CA LYS A 220 -36.95 -10.06 -22.32
C LYS A 220 -36.70 -10.87 -23.59
N ARG A 221 -35.42 -11.08 -23.93
CA ARG A 221 -35.05 -11.86 -25.13
C ARG A 221 -35.46 -13.31 -25.00
N THR A 222 -35.25 -13.96 -23.85
CA THR A 222 -35.66 -15.34 -23.61
C THR A 222 -37.19 -15.45 -23.61
N LEU A 223 -37.89 -14.48 -23.02
CA LEU A 223 -39.35 -14.45 -23.00
C LEU A 223 -39.94 -14.36 -24.42
N SER A 224 -39.30 -13.63 -25.34
CA SER A 224 -39.74 -13.57 -26.74
C SER A 224 -39.59 -14.90 -27.51
N MET A 225 -38.84 -15.85 -26.95
CA MET A 225 -38.61 -17.18 -27.52
C MET A 225 -39.41 -18.29 -26.78
N ILE A 226 -40.17 -17.93 -25.75
CA ILE A 226 -40.74 -18.89 -24.81
C ILE A 226 -41.68 -19.89 -25.48
N ASP A 227 -42.47 -19.49 -26.48
CA ASP A 227 -43.39 -20.35 -27.20
C ASP A 227 -42.63 -21.41 -28.02
N SER A 228 -41.56 -21.02 -28.69
CA SER A 228 -40.67 -21.95 -29.44
C SER A 228 -39.96 -22.92 -28.48
N ILE A 229 -39.57 -22.45 -27.28
CA ILE A 229 -38.95 -23.32 -26.27
C ILE A 229 -39.98 -24.33 -25.76
N LYS A 230 -41.22 -23.90 -25.44
CA LYS A 230 -42.30 -24.79 -24.95
C LYS A 230 -42.71 -25.83 -25.98
N GLN A 231 -42.70 -25.51 -27.26
CA GLN A 231 -42.95 -26.50 -28.32
C GLN A 231 -41.94 -27.64 -28.34
N ARG A 232 -40.64 -27.30 -28.05
CA ARG A 232 -39.54 -28.27 -28.06
C ARG A 232 -39.35 -28.97 -26.71
N VAL A 233 -39.73 -28.33 -25.61
CA VAL A 233 -39.63 -28.85 -24.23
C VAL A 233 -41.02 -28.77 -23.56
N PRO A 234 -41.88 -29.72 -23.85
CA PRO A 234 -43.29 -29.70 -23.35
C PRO A 234 -43.40 -30.01 -21.87
N ARG A 235 -42.33 -30.49 -21.21
CA ARG A 235 -42.33 -30.83 -19.80
C ARG A 235 -42.38 -29.55 -18.95
N GLU A 236 -43.36 -29.45 -18.06
CA GLU A 236 -43.46 -28.39 -17.06
C GLU A 236 -43.26 -28.97 -15.65
N VAL A 237 -42.49 -28.27 -14.83
CA VAL A 237 -42.32 -28.59 -13.40
C VAL A 237 -42.86 -27.43 -12.58
N PRO A 238 -43.79 -27.65 -11.65
CA PRO A 238 -44.35 -26.61 -10.81
C PRO A 238 -43.25 -25.88 -10.02
N LEU A 239 -43.33 -24.55 -9.94
CA LEU A 239 -42.32 -23.72 -9.28
C LEU A 239 -42.17 -24.04 -7.78
N ASN A 240 -43.29 -24.37 -7.11
CA ASN A 240 -43.29 -24.79 -5.71
C ASN A 240 -42.48 -26.08 -5.50
N GLU A 241 -42.61 -27.07 -6.37
CA GLU A 241 -41.83 -28.32 -6.30
C GLU A 241 -40.30 -28.02 -6.38
N VAL A 242 -39.90 -27.19 -7.34
CA VAL A 242 -38.48 -26.79 -7.48
C VAL A 242 -37.98 -26.03 -6.24
N THR A 243 -38.85 -25.17 -5.68
CA THR A 243 -38.51 -24.38 -4.49
C THR A 243 -38.38 -25.26 -3.26
N GLU A 244 -39.28 -26.20 -3.06
CA GLU A 244 -39.22 -27.16 -1.95
C GLU A 244 -37.99 -28.09 -2.05
N ARG A 245 -37.72 -28.60 -3.25
CA ARG A 245 -36.48 -29.40 -3.49
C ARG A 245 -35.22 -28.62 -3.19
N ARG A 246 -35.14 -27.35 -3.58
CA ARG A 246 -34.00 -26.48 -3.26
C ARG A 246 -33.88 -26.23 -1.77
N LYS A 247 -34.99 -26.00 -1.08
CA LYS A 247 -35.03 -25.82 0.37
C LYS A 247 -34.54 -27.07 1.07
N ALA A 248 -35.08 -28.22 0.76
CA ALA A 248 -34.66 -29.51 1.31
C ALA A 248 -33.16 -29.81 1.00
N TYR A 249 -32.68 -29.47 -0.20
CA TYR A 249 -31.26 -29.64 -0.52
C TYR A 249 -30.39 -28.80 0.37
N LYS A 250 -30.71 -27.50 0.60
CA LYS A 250 -29.96 -26.58 1.43
C LYS A 250 -29.97 -26.97 2.91
N GLU A 251 -31.11 -27.39 3.45
CA GLU A 251 -31.28 -27.82 4.84
C GLU A 251 -30.44 -29.08 5.16
N ASN A 252 -30.19 -29.90 4.14
CA ASN A 252 -29.39 -31.11 4.26
C ASN A 252 -27.88 -30.91 3.92
N LEU A 253 -27.41 -29.68 3.75
CA LEU A 253 -26.00 -29.40 3.60
C LEU A 253 -25.25 -29.54 4.96
N PRO A 254 -24.07 -30.16 4.99
CA PRO A 254 -23.29 -30.24 6.23
C PRO A 254 -22.86 -28.82 6.67
N PRO A 255 -22.96 -28.46 7.96
CA PRO A 255 -22.54 -27.15 8.43
C PRO A 255 -21.02 -26.94 8.22
N LEU A 256 -20.62 -25.77 7.75
CA LEU A 256 -19.22 -25.44 7.49
C LEU A 256 -18.53 -25.05 8.82
N ILE A 257 -18.21 -26.07 9.61
CA ILE A 257 -17.48 -25.99 10.88
C ILE A 257 -16.21 -26.80 10.71
N PHE A 258 -15.08 -26.21 11.09
CA PHE A 258 -13.76 -26.82 10.96
C PHE A 258 -13.29 -27.42 12.26
N ARG A 259 -12.49 -28.48 12.16
CA ARG A 259 -11.85 -29.10 13.33
C ARG A 259 -10.33 -29.31 13.15
N ASN A 260 -9.94 -30.05 12.14
CA ASN A 260 -8.53 -30.29 11.88
C ASN A 260 -7.98 -29.29 10.87
N ILE A 261 -6.70 -28.92 11.03
CA ILE A 261 -6.01 -28.00 10.14
C ILE A 261 -4.76 -28.69 9.63
N TYR A 262 -4.58 -28.63 8.31
CA TYR A 262 -3.41 -29.17 7.62
C TYR A 262 -2.79 -28.05 6.81
N VAL A 263 -1.55 -27.67 7.13
CA VAL A 263 -0.81 -26.61 6.45
C VAL A 263 0.33 -27.21 5.64
N THR A 264 0.38 -26.90 4.36
CA THR A 264 1.41 -27.35 3.41
C THR A 264 2.16 -26.16 2.80
N GLY A 265 3.29 -26.44 2.14
CA GLY A 265 4.09 -25.42 1.46
C GLY A 265 5.01 -24.59 2.38
N VAL A 266 5.12 -24.95 3.65
CA VAL A 266 5.88 -24.21 4.68
C VAL A 266 6.65 -25.13 5.61
N SER A 267 7.65 -24.59 6.31
CA SER A 267 8.42 -25.32 7.33
C SER A 267 7.57 -25.63 8.58
N GLU A 268 8.04 -26.57 9.40
CA GLU A 268 7.39 -26.96 10.66
C GLU A 268 7.16 -25.77 11.62
N ALA A 269 8.12 -24.86 11.70
CA ALA A 269 8.01 -23.69 12.56
C ALA A 269 6.96 -22.68 12.04
N GLN A 270 6.92 -22.48 10.73
CA GLN A 270 5.92 -21.65 10.05
C GLN A 270 4.52 -22.24 10.17
N ARG A 271 4.40 -23.57 10.02
CA ARG A 271 3.15 -24.30 10.21
C ARG A 271 2.56 -24.03 11.60
N LYS A 272 3.36 -24.24 12.66
CA LYS A 272 2.93 -23.97 14.05
C LYS A 272 2.51 -22.52 14.25
N TYR A 273 3.21 -21.58 13.63
CA TYR A 273 2.84 -20.16 13.70
C TYR A 273 1.47 -19.90 13.05
N ILE A 274 1.23 -20.46 11.86
CA ILE A 274 -0.03 -20.32 11.13
C ILE A 274 -1.19 -20.94 11.90
N GLU A 275 -1.01 -22.17 12.40
CA GLU A 275 -2.00 -22.87 13.22
C GLU A 275 -2.37 -22.10 14.49
N ALA A 276 -1.39 -21.44 15.12
CA ALA A 276 -1.61 -20.62 16.32
C ALA A 276 -2.41 -19.32 16.06
N GLN A 277 -2.52 -18.86 14.81
CA GLN A 277 -3.36 -17.70 14.47
C GLN A 277 -4.86 -18.04 14.44
N LEU A 278 -5.21 -19.33 14.36
CA LEU A 278 -6.57 -19.82 14.35
C LEU A 278 -7.04 -20.08 15.78
N HIS A 279 -7.95 -19.26 16.27
CA HIS A 279 -8.58 -19.50 17.57
C HIS A 279 -9.55 -20.68 17.47
N ARG A 280 -9.44 -21.58 18.42
CA ARG A 280 -10.30 -22.76 18.53
C ARG A 280 -11.08 -22.70 19.83
N ASP A 281 -12.31 -23.20 19.81
CA ASP A 281 -13.10 -23.36 21.02
C ASP A 281 -12.64 -24.54 21.90
N ILE A 282 -13.35 -24.79 22.99
CA ILE A 282 -13.04 -25.90 23.93
C ILE A 282 -13.08 -27.26 23.23
N ASN A 283 -13.91 -27.41 22.18
CA ASN A 283 -14.04 -28.62 21.38
C ASN A 283 -13.01 -28.71 20.26
N ASN A 284 -12.08 -27.78 20.18
CA ASN A 284 -11.09 -27.65 19.11
C ASN A 284 -11.71 -27.38 17.74
N GLU A 285 -12.89 -26.76 17.72
CA GLU A 285 -13.67 -26.38 16.52
C GLU A 285 -13.57 -24.89 16.28
N PHE A 286 -13.82 -24.45 15.05
CA PHE A 286 -13.94 -23.04 14.70
C PHE A 286 -14.87 -22.85 13.49
N SER A 287 -15.51 -21.70 13.46
CA SER A 287 -16.47 -21.33 12.44
C SER A 287 -15.80 -20.76 11.20
N MET A 288 -16.55 -20.63 10.11
CA MET A 288 -16.11 -19.94 8.90
C MET A 288 -15.76 -18.47 9.17
N GLU A 289 -16.47 -17.81 10.09
CA GLU A 289 -16.21 -16.41 10.43
C GLU A 289 -14.88 -16.25 11.19
N GLU A 290 -14.56 -17.14 12.12
CA GLU A 290 -13.29 -17.17 12.82
C GLU A 290 -12.13 -17.47 11.87
N PHE A 291 -12.34 -18.41 10.93
CA PHE A 291 -11.37 -18.65 9.87
C PHE A 291 -11.15 -17.40 9.02
N LYS A 292 -12.21 -16.73 8.56
CA LYS A 292 -12.15 -15.53 7.72
C LYS A 292 -11.32 -14.42 8.39
N ARG A 293 -11.55 -14.18 9.69
CA ARG A 293 -10.75 -13.21 10.47
C ARG A 293 -9.28 -13.59 10.54
N ALA A 294 -8.97 -14.83 10.86
CA ALA A 294 -7.60 -15.31 10.95
C ALA A 294 -6.90 -15.29 9.57
N TYR A 295 -7.60 -15.67 8.52
CA TYR A 295 -7.13 -15.68 7.14
C TYR A 295 -6.68 -14.29 6.70
N PHE A 296 -7.52 -13.27 6.86
CA PHE A 296 -7.16 -11.91 6.50
C PHE A 296 -6.12 -11.30 7.42
N LYS A 297 -6.14 -11.65 8.71
CA LYS A 297 -5.08 -11.27 9.64
C LYS A 297 -3.72 -11.80 9.20
N MET A 298 -3.63 -13.09 8.82
CA MET A 298 -2.38 -13.68 8.34
C MET A 298 -1.86 -13.03 7.07
N LEU A 299 -2.74 -12.67 6.15
CA LEU A 299 -2.38 -12.01 4.89
C LEU A 299 -2.01 -10.53 5.06
N THR A 300 -2.39 -9.92 6.16
CA THR A 300 -1.93 -8.57 6.54
C THR A 300 -0.44 -8.58 6.91
N TYR A 301 0.08 -9.69 7.41
CA TYR A 301 1.51 -9.86 7.60
C TYR A 301 2.20 -10.02 6.24
N SER A 302 3.15 -9.15 5.95
CA SER A 302 3.79 -9.03 4.62
C SER A 302 4.53 -10.28 4.13
N LYS A 303 4.63 -11.35 4.94
CA LYS A 303 5.47 -12.52 4.69
C LYS A 303 4.79 -13.64 3.91
N ILE A 304 3.48 -13.68 3.92
CA ILE A 304 2.69 -14.68 3.20
C ILE A 304 2.30 -14.07 1.85
N ARG A 305 2.61 -14.78 0.77
CA ARG A 305 2.24 -14.36 -0.58
C ARG A 305 0.80 -14.75 -0.88
N GLU A 306 0.45 -15.99 -0.58
CA GLU A 306 -0.81 -16.59 -0.90
C GLU A 306 -1.17 -17.68 0.11
N ILE A 307 -2.44 -17.80 0.40
CA ILE A 307 -3.03 -18.95 1.10
C ILE A 307 -4.18 -19.44 0.24
N MET A 308 -4.10 -20.69 -0.22
CA MET A 308 -5.18 -21.37 -0.89
C MET A 308 -5.89 -22.30 0.11
N PRO A 309 -7.10 -21.96 0.56
CA PRO A 309 -7.83 -22.77 1.52
C PRO A 309 -8.75 -23.76 0.83
N HIS A 310 -8.76 -25.01 1.33
CA HIS A 310 -9.70 -26.06 0.93
C HIS A 310 -10.40 -26.65 2.15
N ALA A 311 -11.69 -26.91 2.05
CA ALA A 311 -12.48 -27.52 3.09
C ALA A 311 -12.94 -28.93 2.66
N VAL A 312 -12.40 -29.94 3.30
CA VAL A 312 -12.68 -31.36 3.00
C VAL A 312 -13.57 -31.96 4.08
N TYR A 313 -14.74 -32.47 3.70
CA TYR A 313 -15.69 -33.02 4.66
C TYR A 313 -15.23 -34.39 5.20
N ASN A 314 -15.04 -34.46 6.50
CA ASN A 314 -14.71 -35.68 7.23
C ASN A 314 -16.01 -36.37 7.70
N ARG A 315 -16.36 -37.45 7.03
CA ARG A 315 -17.61 -38.20 7.32
C ARG A 315 -17.64 -38.81 8.71
N LYS A 316 -16.49 -39.16 9.30
CA LYS A 316 -16.41 -39.74 10.63
C LYS A 316 -16.71 -38.72 11.72
N GLU A 317 -16.19 -37.53 11.56
CA GLU A 317 -16.36 -36.45 12.54
C GLU A 317 -17.55 -35.53 12.24
N LYS A 318 -18.17 -35.68 11.06
CA LYS A 318 -19.26 -34.83 10.56
C LYS A 318 -18.91 -33.33 10.56
N LYS A 319 -17.61 -33.01 10.35
CA LYS A 319 -17.03 -31.67 10.31
C LYS A 319 -16.12 -31.56 9.10
N PHE A 320 -15.65 -30.35 8.82
CA PHE A 320 -14.68 -30.13 7.77
C PHE A 320 -13.26 -30.12 8.32
N ASP A 321 -12.34 -30.74 7.62
CA ASP A 321 -10.92 -30.58 7.77
C ASP A 321 -10.49 -29.41 6.86
N LEU A 322 -9.70 -28.46 7.39
CA LEU A 322 -9.20 -27.31 6.67
C LEU A 322 -7.78 -27.58 6.17
N TYR A 323 -7.58 -27.52 4.89
CA TYR A 323 -6.27 -27.60 4.23
C TYR A 323 -5.88 -26.20 3.76
N LEU A 324 -4.68 -25.78 4.11
CA LEU A 324 -4.10 -24.50 3.71
C LEU A 324 -2.81 -24.76 2.93
N ASP A 325 -2.83 -24.48 1.63
CA ASP A 325 -1.60 -24.44 0.84
C ASP A 325 -1.06 -23.01 0.87
N VAL A 326 0.13 -22.85 1.48
CA VAL A 326 0.71 -21.54 1.79
C VAL A 326 1.96 -21.33 0.97
N LYS A 327 2.00 -20.21 0.26
CA LYS A 327 3.21 -19.72 -0.44
C LYS A 327 3.79 -18.53 0.30
N MET A 328 5.03 -18.66 0.71
CA MET A 328 5.77 -17.57 1.35
C MET A 328 6.29 -16.59 0.33
N LYS A 329 6.49 -15.34 0.73
CA LYS A 329 7.32 -14.39 -0.02
C LYS A 329 8.78 -14.74 0.17
N GLU A 330 9.61 -14.32 -0.76
CA GLU A 330 11.05 -14.43 -0.66
C GLU A 330 11.55 -13.71 0.61
N GLU A 331 12.52 -14.33 1.29
CA GLU A 331 13.01 -13.85 2.59
C GLU A 331 13.86 -12.59 2.45
N ILE A 332 14.63 -12.49 1.37
CA ILE A 332 15.56 -11.37 1.12
C ILE A 332 15.03 -10.46 0.03
N THR A 333 15.09 -9.18 0.30
CA THR A 333 14.72 -8.13 -0.64
C THR A 333 15.84 -7.11 -0.80
N VAL A 334 16.04 -6.64 -2.01
CA VAL A 334 17.03 -5.60 -2.34
C VAL A 334 16.32 -4.47 -3.06
N GLY A 335 16.37 -3.28 -2.50
CA GLY A 335 15.76 -2.08 -3.06
C GLY A 335 16.81 -1.10 -3.57
N PHE A 336 16.57 -0.53 -4.74
CA PHE A 336 17.38 0.56 -5.31
C PHE A 336 16.53 1.78 -5.52
N GLY A 337 17.10 2.95 -5.32
CA GLY A 337 16.36 4.19 -5.48
C GLY A 337 17.21 5.43 -5.34
N GLY A 338 16.55 6.53 -5.07
CA GLY A 338 17.18 7.81 -4.88
C GLY A 338 16.49 8.93 -5.65
N ASN A 339 17.24 10.00 -5.85
CA ASN A 339 16.81 11.19 -6.58
C ASN A 339 17.96 11.79 -7.36
N VAL A 340 17.70 12.16 -8.60
CA VAL A 340 18.56 13.00 -9.43
C VAL A 340 17.88 14.34 -9.61
N SER A 341 18.55 15.41 -9.20
CA SER A 341 18.00 16.75 -9.20
C SER A 341 18.91 17.73 -9.93
N SER A 342 18.33 18.72 -10.57
CA SER A 342 19.05 19.89 -11.10
C SER A 342 19.67 20.76 -9.98
N HIS A 343 19.23 20.58 -8.74
CA HIS A 343 19.81 21.16 -7.54
C HIS A 343 20.73 20.15 -6.84
N GLN A 344 21.43 20.58 -5.80
CA GLN A 344 22.40 19.74 -5.06
C GLN A 344 21.74 18.62 -4.20
N ALA A 345 20.55 18.16 -4.57
CA ALA A 345 19.79 17.13 -3.86
C ALA A 345 19.92 15.73 -4.48
N ASN A 346 21.04 15.45 -5.13
CA ASN A 346 21.29 14.12 -5.68
C ASN A 346 21.52 13.12 -4.56
N GLN A 347 20.83 11.98 -4.66
CA GLN A 347 20.84 10.96 -3.61
C GLN A 347 20.75 9.56 -4.26
N LEU A 348 21.59 8.65 -3.81
CA LEU A 348 21.53 7.23 -4.09
C LEU A 348 20.97 6.51 -2.86
N TYR A 349 20.11 5.54 -3.08
CA TYR A 349 19.52 4.68 -2.07
C TYR A 349 19.78 3.20 -2.37
N LEU A 350 20.16 2.45 -1.34
CA LEU A 350 20.24 1.00 -1.34
C LEU A 350 19.51 0.50 -0.08
N GLY A 351 18.51 -0.35 -0.27
CA GLY A 351 17.77 -1.03 0.77
C GLY A 351 18.04 -2.53 0.78
N LEU A 352 18.20 -3.11 1.97
CA LEU A 352 18.29 -4.55 2.18
C LEU A 352 17.24 -4.93 3.21
N GLY A 353 16.38 -5.87 2.87
CA GLY A 353 15.33 -6.39 3.75
C GLY A 353 15.49 -7.90 3.95
N TYR A 354 15.27 -8.34 5.17
CA TYR A 354 15.15 -9.75 5.53
C TYR A 354 13.84 -9.96 6.28
N GLN A 355 13.04 -10.91 5.80
CA GLN A 355 11.75 -11.29 6.38
C GLN A 355 11.85 -12.68 6.99
N TYR A 356 11.53 -12.77 8.25
CA TYR A 356 11.52 -14.04 8.99
C TYR A 356 10.10 -14.41 9.43
N LEU A 357 9.68 -15.62 9.13
CA LEU A 357 8.51 -16.26 9.71
C LEU A 357 8.90 -17.63 10.26
N GLY A 358 8.71 -17.82 11.55
CA GLY A 358 9.00 -19.08 12.25
C GLY A 358 8.22 -19.11 13.56
N ARG A 359 8.90 -19.19 14.70
CA ARG A 359 8.25 -19.08 16.03
C ARG A 359 7.61 -17.71 16.25
N PHE A 360 8.09 -16.69 15.58
CA PHE A 360 7.55 -15.33 15.55
C PHE A 360 7.70 -14.78 14.13
N ALA A 361 7.01 -13.70 13.83
CA ALA A 361 7.17 -13.00 12.58
C ALA A 361 8.00 -11.74 12.82
N ALA A 362 9.03 -11.49 12.01
CA ALA A 362 9.87 -10.31 12.11
C ALA A 362 10.34 -9.82 10.73
N ASP A 363 10.54 -8.53 10.62
CA ASP A 363 11.20 -7.86 9.51
C ASP A 363 12.45 -7.14 10.02
N VAL A 364 13.54 -7.25 9.30
CA VAL A 364 14.75 -6.46 9.52
C VAL A 364 15.09 -5.77 8.22
N ASN A 365 15.24 -4.46 8.27
CA ASN A 365 15.56 -3.65 7.11
C ASN A 365 16.75 -2.77 7.41
N SER A 366 17.69 -2.70 6.48
CA SER A 366 18.74 -1.69 6.49
C SER A 366 18.66 -0.87 5.23
N ASN A 367 18.92 0.42 5.35
CA ASN A 367 19.07 1.29 4.21
C ASN A 367 20.33 2.15 4.30
N PHE A 368 20.85 2.43 3.14
CA PHE A 368 22.02 3.29 2.95
C PHE A 368 21.62 4.40 1.97
N GLN A 369 21.84 5.61 2.39
CA GLN A 369 21.57 6.80 1.57
C GLN A 369 22.86 7.60 1.47
N VAL A 370 23.27 7.95 0.26
CA VAL A 370 24.47 8.73 -0.01
C VAL A 370 24.15 9.83 -1.00
N GLY A 371 24.40 11.05 -0.61
CA GLY A 371 24.12 12.22 -1.44
C GLY A 371 24.83 13.48 -0.97
N ASN A 372 24.71 14.53 -1.77
CA ASN A 372 25.39 15.80 -1.49
C ASN A 372 24.81 16.51 -0.26
N SER A 373 23.47 16.54 -0.16
CA SER A 373 22.75 17.22 0.93
C SER A 373 22.41 16.30 2.10
N PHE A 374 22.37 14.99 1.87
CA PHE A 374 22.02 14.01 2.90
C PHE A 374 22.75 12.70 2.68
N SER A 375 23.34 12.17 3.75
CA SER A 375 23.83 10.80 3.81
C SER A 375 23.39 10.17 5.11
N GLY A 376 23.06 8.89 5.10
CA GLY A 376 22.60 8.22 6.31
C GLY A 376 22.50 6.72 6.17
N VAL A 377 22.46 6.07 7.32
CA VAL A 377 22.24 4.64 7.47
C VAL A 377 21.10 4.46 8.47
N MET A 378 20.15 3.60 8.15
CA MET A 378 19.12 3.16 9.08
C MET A 378 19.10 1.65 9.14
N LEU A 379 19.11 1.11 10.36
CA LEU A 379 18.80 -0.28 10.65
C LEU A 379 17.52 -0.31 11.45
N SER A 380 16.54 -1.03 10.99
CA SER A 380 15.24 -1.13 11.65
C SER A 380 14.73 -2.56 11.67
N GLY A 381 13.91 -2.88 12.66
CA GLY A 381 13.25 -4.16 12.73
C GLY A 381 11.87 -4.03 13.34
N ARG A 382 10.97 -4.89 12.88
CA ARG A 382 9.62 -5.03 13.42
C ARG A 382 9.38 -6.49 13.78
N MET A 383 8.99 -6.73 15.00
CA MET A 383 8.58 -8.04 15.50
C MET A 383 7.09 -8.01 15.79
N TYR A 384 6.35 -8.96 15.21
CA TYR A 384 4.92 -9.10 15.41
C TYR A 384 4.65 -10.03 16.59
N LEU A 385 3.88 -9.53 17.55
CA LEU A 385 3.52 -10.26 18.76
C LEU A 385 2.28 -11.13 18.49
N GLN A 386 2.26 -12.34 19.06
CA GLN A 386 1.13 -13.24 18.94
C GLN A 386 0.03 -12.88 19.96
N THR A 387 -0.66 -11.79 19.71
CA THR A 387 -1.73 -11.25 20.54
C THR A 387 -3.06 -11.29 19.78
N GLN A 388 -4.18 -11.26 20.51
CA GLN A 388 -5.52 -11.21 19.88
C GLN A 388 -5.65 -9.99 18.98
N ILE A 389 -5.23 -8.84 19.47
CA ILE A 389 -5.11 -7.61 18.67
C ILE A 389 -3.71 -7.59 18.06
N PRO A 390 -3.57 -7.46 16.74
CA PRO A 390 -2.26 -7.41 16.10
C PRO A 390 -1.39 -6.31 16.70
N THR A 391 -0.35 -6.69 17.40
CA THR A 391 0.58 -5.78 18.08
C THR A 391 1.98 -6.03 17.56
N TYR A 392 2.78 -4.99 17.45
CA TYR A 392 4.17 -5.10 17.01
C TYR A 392 5.12 -4.28 17.89
N LEU A 393 6.33 -4.77 18.00
CA LEU A 393 7.47 -4.02 18.52
C LEU A 393 8.34 -3.59 17.35
N ASN A 394 8.57 -2.29 17.21
CA ASN A 394 9.43 -1.71 16.19
C ASN A 394 10.64 -1.05 16.85
N TRP A 395 11.84 -1.38 16.36
CA TRP A 395 13.07 -0.75 16.79
C TRP A 395 13.80 -0.17 15.57
N GLN A 396 14.52 0.90 15.78
CA GLN A 396 15.36 1.51 14.75
C GLN A 396 16.59 2.17 15.34
N GLY A 397 17.70 2.04 14.63
CA GLY A 397 18.92 2.81 14.84
C GLY A 397 19.20 3.62 13.59
N VAL A 398 19.45 4.91 13.74
CA VAL A 398 19.65 5.82 12.61
C VAL A 398 20.90 6.65 12.85
N PHE A 399 21.73 6.72 11.82
CA PHE A 399 22.77 7.72 11.67
C PHE A 399 22.45 8.56 10.43
N SER A 400 22.49 9.88 10.57
CA SER A 400 22.30 10.81 9.45
C SER A 400 23.26 11.99 9.51
N ASP A 401 23.67 12.46 8.35
CA ASP A 401 24.49 13.65 8.13
C ASP A 401 23.79 14.51 7.07
N LYS A 402 23.18 15.60 7.50
CA LYS A 402 22.44 16.54 6.65
C LYS A 402 23.20 17.84 6.53
N LYS A 403 23.39 18.28 5.29
CA LYS A 403 24.02 19.56 4.96
C LYS A 403 22.98 20.42 4.26
N TYR A 404 22.78 21.62 4.76
CA TYR A 404 21.94 22.62 4.11
C TYR A 404 22.82 23.48 3.23
N THR A 405 22.43 23.60 1.97
CA THR A 405 23.07 24.49 0.99
C THR A 405 22.16 25.68 0.75
N GLU A 406 22.68 26.87 0.76
CA GLU A 406 22.02 28.02 0.15
C GLU A 406 22.18 27.88 -1.36
N SER A 407 21.12 27.43 -2.03
CA SER A 407 21.10 27.36 -3.48
C SER A 407 20.73 28.71 -4.04
N GLN A 408 21.67 29.45 -4.55
CA GLN A 408 21.42 30.53 -5.49
C GLN A 408 21.87 30.07 -6.88
N SER A 409 20.89 30.00 -7.78
CA SER A 409 20.97 29.94 -9.25
C SER A 409 21.40 28.62 -9.94
N LEU A 410 20.64 28.31 -10.99
CA LEU A 410 20.79 27.17 -11.91
C LEU A 410 22.08 27.12 -12.75
N PHE A 411 22.90 28.15 -12.78
CA PHE A 411 23.96 28.31 -13.78
C PHE A 411 25.32 28.84 -13.27
N TYR A 412 25.54 28.91 -11.95
CA TYR A 412 26.83 29.33 -11.40
C TYR A 412 27.47 28.26 -10.53
N GLU A 413 28.70 27.91 -10.86
CA GLU A 413 29.53 26.93 -10.17
C GLU A 413 30.09 27.41 -8.82
N ASP A 414 29.63 28.48 -8.26
CA ASP A 414 30.09 28.95 -6.94
C ASP A 414 29.58 28.01 -5.85
N ILE A 415 30.39 27.05 -5.49
CA ILE A 415 30.21 26.18 -4.34
C ILE A 415 30.36 27.06 -3.09
N VAL A 416 29.24 27.62 -2.63
CA VAL A 416 29.20 28.21 -1.28
C VAL A 416 29.30 27.03 -0.31
N PRO A 417 30.33 26.96 0.56
CA PRO A 417 30.45 25.84 1.49
C PRO A 417 29.18 25.77 2.37
N ALA A 418 28.71 24.58 2.63
CA ALA A 418 27.55 24.35 3.49
C ALA A 418 27.79 25.01 4.86
N MET A 419 27.00 26.03 5.20
CA MET A 419 27.16 26.79 6.45
C MET A 419 26.53 26.10 7.65
N ILE A 420 25.72 25.10 7.41
CA ILE A 420 24.98 24.35 8.44
C ILE A 420 25.07 22.86 8.13
N LYS A 421 25.49 22.10 9.14
CA LYS A 421 25.55 20.66 9.09
C LYS A 421 24.94 20.08 10.37
N GLN A 422 23.99 19.16 10.21
CA GLN A 422 23.32 18.46 11.30
C GLN A 422 23.61 16.98 11.22
N LYS A 423 24.10 16.39 12.31
CA LYS A 423 24.30 14.95 12.44
C LYS A 423 23.42 14.42 13.57
N GLU A 424 22.74 13.33 13.30
CA GLU A 424 21.93 12.62 14.28
C GLU A 424 22.39 11.17 14.39
N LEU A 425 22.53 10.68 15.62
CA LEU A 425 22.73 9.29 15.94
C LEU A 425 21.76 8.92 17.05
N TYR A 426 20.79 8.07 16.77
CA TYR A 426 19.79 7.72 17.76
C TYR A 426 19.27 6.29 17.62
N MET A 427 18.67 5.78 18.70
CA MET A 427 17.88 4.57 18.74
C MET A 427 16.44 4.93 19.16
N LYS A 428 15.47 4.29 18.52
CA LYS A 428 14.02 4.45 18.83
C LYS A 428 13.38 3.08 18.96
N LEU A 429 12.54 2.91 19.98
CA LEU A 429 11.74 1.72 20.23
C LEU A 429 10.27 2.13 20.29
N LYS A 430 9.40 1.43 19.56
CA LYS A 430 7.97 1.72 19.53
C LYS A 430 7.16 0.43 19.70
N LEU A 431 6.17 0.47 20.57
CA LEU A 431 5.13 -0.54 20.66
C LEU A 431 3.89 -0.01 19.93
N GLY A 432 3.43 -0.73 18.91
CA GLY A 432 2.33 -0.30 18.06
C GLY A 432 1.19 -1.31 18.03
N PHE A 433 -0.02 -0.79 17.88
CA PHE A 433 -1.26 -1.55 17.74
C PHE A 433 -2.26 -0.80 16.86
N PRO A 434 -3.20 -1.51 16.18
CA PRO A 434 -4.23 -0.86 15.39
C PRO A 434 -5.15 -0.03 16.28
N PHE A 435 -5.46 1.17 15.83
CA PHE A 435 -6.42 2.08 16.43
C PHE A 435 -7.51 2.37 15.40
N LEU A 436 -8.72 1.86 15.63
CA LEU A 436 -9.77 1.77 14.60
C LEU A 436 -9.29 0.96 13.36
N ASN A 437 -10.11 0.90 12.33
CA ASN A 437 -9.79 0.08 11.14
C ASN A 437 -8.71 0.70 10.22
N HIS A 438 -8.42 1.99 10.37
CA HIS A 438 -7.61 2.75 9.41
C HIS A 438 -6.46 3.53 10.04
N ALA A 439 -6.22 3.35 11.33
CA ALA A 439 -5.17 4.05 12.06
C ALA A 439 -4.35 3.09 12.93
N LYS A 440 -3.16 3.52 13.30
CA LYS A 440 -2.32 2.88 14.31
C LYS A 440 -2.05 3.83 15.45
N ALA A 441 -1.89 3.29 16.65
CA ALA A 441 -1.37 4.00 17.80
C ALA A 441 -0.01 3.41 18.18
N GLU A 442 0.93 4.26 18.55
CA GLU A 442 2.28 3.84 18.96
C GLU A 442 2.68 4.55 20.26
N ILE A 443 3.31 3.79 21.15
CA ILE A 443 4.02 4.29 22.32
C ILE A 443 5.51 4.17 21.99
N GLY A 444 6.25 5.26 22.04
CA GLY A 444 7.64 5.32 21.62
C GLY A 444 8.59 5.85 22.68
N PHE A 445 9.82 5.35 22.65
CA PHE A 445 10.95 5.87 23.41
C PHE A 445 12.13 6.05 22.46
N ALA A 446 12.87 7.14 22.61
CA ALA A 446 14.09 7.35 21.84
C ALA A 446 15.18 7.94 22.71
N TYR A 447 16.41 7.56 22.39
CA TYR A 447 17.64 8.13 22.97
C TYR A 447 18.64 8.39 21.86
N GLY A 448 19.27 9.54 21.88
CA GLY A 448 20.27 9.85 20.87
C GLY A 448 21.00 11.15 21.11
N ARG A 449 21.98 11.34 20.23
CA ARG A 449 22.83 12.53 20.17
C ARG A 449 22.62 13.26 18.85
N LEU A 450 22.30 14.56 18.96
CA LEU A 450 22.24 15.48 17.84
C LEU A 450 23.45 16.40 17.90
N ASN A 451 24.08 16.66 16.75
CA ASN A 451 25.24 17.52 16.64
C ASN A 451 24.98 18.54 15.53
N ASP A 452 25.01 19.81 15.90
CA ASP A 452 24.83 20.92 14.98
C ASP A 452 26.17 21.66 14.82
N PHE A 453 26.60 21.82 13.58
CA PHE A 453 27.78 22.59 13.19
C PHE A 453 27.30 23.75 12.32
N TYR A 454 27.65 24.98 12.69
CA TYR A 454 27.15 26.17 12.02
C TYR A 454 28.10 27.36 12.17
N LEU A 455 27.93 28.35 11.27
CA LEU A 455 28.56 29.66 11.40
C LEU A 455 27.48 30.64 11.90
N GLN A 456 27.80 31.46 12.88
CA GLN A 456 26.84 32.44 13.42
C GLN A 456 26.61 33.65 12.53
N SER A 457 27.52 33.94 11.61
CA SER A 457 27.43 35.04 10.66
C SER A 457 27.81 34.58 9.26
N THR A 458 27.06 35.03 8.27
CA THR A 458 27.31 34.80 6.84
C THR A 458 27.99 35.99 6.15
N THR A 459 28.10 37.13 6.85
CA THR A 459 28.56 38.39 6.28
C THR A 459 30.05 38.55 6.28
N ILE A 460 30.78 37.66 6.96
CA ILE A 460 32.25 37.71 7.02
C ILE A 460 32.83 36.54 6.24
N PRO A 461 33.46 36.73 5.09
CA PRO A 461 34.20 35.68 4.41
C PRO A 461 35.46 35.33 5.20
N PHE A 462 35.40 34.25 5.97
CA PHE A 462 36.59 33.68 6.59
C PHE A 462 37.11 32.51 5.73
N PRO A 463 38.23 32.64 5.03
CA PRO A 463 38.75 31.54 4.19
C PRO A 463 39.12 30.28 4.99
N ASN A 464 39.25 30.37 6.32
CA ASN A 464 39.54 29.28 7.23
C ASN A 464 38.58 29.20 8.42
N ALA A 465 37.29 29.56 8.23
CA ALA A 465 36.30 29.52 9.29
C ALA A 465 36.06 28.10 9.78
N SER A 466 36.23 27.84 11.04
CA SER A 466 35.79 26.63 11.71
C SER A 466 34.38 26.82 12.29
N PHE A 467 33.62 25.74 12.36
CA PHE A 467 32.25 25.79 12.80
C PHE A 467 32.12 25.87 14.33
N ASP A 468 31.15 26.63 14.80
CA ASP A 468 30.61 26.46 16.15
C ASP A 468 29.91 25.10 16.25
N HIS A 469 29.99 24.50 17.42
CA HIS A 469 29.47 23.18 17.67
C HIS A 469 28.52 23.14 18.87
N SER A 470 27.27 22.76 18.64
CA SER A 470 26.30 22.41 19.68
C SER A 470 25.95 20.95 19.59
N TRP A 471 25.99 20.25 20.72
CA TRP A 471 25.48 18.89 20.78
C TRP A 471 24.45 18.70 21.89
N TYR A 472 23.56 17.79 21.65
CA TYR A 472 22.40 17.50 22.49
C TYR A 472 22.36 16.01 22.75
N ASP A 473 22.43 15.60 24.01
CA ASP A 473 22.13 14.25 24.43
C ASP A 473 20.69 14.23 24.92
N LEU A 474 19.78 13.61 24.15
CA LEU A 474 18.34 13.69 24.36
C LEU A 474 17.73 12.32 24.61
N PHE A 475 16.75 12.29 25.50
CA PHE A 475 15.81 11.20 25.69
C PHE A 475 14.40 11.70 25.38
N SER A 476 13.57 10.90 24.73
CA SER A 476 12.17 11.24 24.50
C SER A 476 11.23 10.08 24.71
N GLY A 477 10.04 10.38 25.25
CA GLY A 477 8.89 9.50 25.29
C GLY A 477 7.76 10.07 24.43
N SER A 478 7.08 9.26 23.65
CA SER A 478 6.05 9.73 22.72
C SER A 478 4.82 8.82 22.69
N LEU A 479 3.68 9.45 22.45
CA LEU A 479 2.43 8.80 22.09
C LEU A 479 2.00 9.33 20.73
N SER A 480 1.67 8.46 19.80
CA SER A 480 1.26 8.87 18.45
C SER A 480 0.07 8.07 17.95
N ILE A 481 -0.79 8.74 17.19
CA ILE A 481 -1.84 8.14 16.39
C ILE A 481 -1.63 8.58 14.95
N GLU A 482 -1.62 7.65 14.02
CA GLU A 482 -1.40 7.93 12.60
C GLU A 482 -2.39 7.17 11.72
N GLN A 483 -2.94 7.88 10.74
CA GLN A 483 -3.63 7.33 9.58
C GLN A 483 -2.96 7.86 8.32
N ASN A 484 -2.66 7.00 7.34
CA ASN A 484 -2.07 7.40 6.08
C ASN A 484 -2.54 6.51 4.93
N SER A 485 -3.36 7.07 4.06
CA SER A 485 -3.90 6.44 2.84
C SER A 485 -3.53 7.20 1.57
N LEU A 486 -2.46 8.02 1.62
CA LEU A 486 -1.98 8.73 0.44
C LEU A 486 -1.58 7.74 -0.67
N ASN A 487 -1.98 8.04 -1.90
CA ASN A 487 -1.79 7.16 -3.05
C ASN A 487 -0.32 7.09 -3.54
N THR A 488 0.51 8.09 -3.23
CA THR A 488 1.92 8.15 -3.63
C THR A 488 2.79 8.69 -2.49
N LYS A 489 4.08 8.33 -2.51
CA LYS A 489 5.08 8.76 -1.51
C LYS A 489 5.38 10.25 -1.60
N GLN A 490 5.31 10.81 -2.80
CA GLN A 490 5.62 12.20 -3.11
C GLN A 490 4.59 12.72 -4.11
N TYR A 491 4.17 13.97 -3.99
CA TYR A 491 3.13 14.60 -4.80
C TYR A 491 1.80 13.81 -4.87
N PRO A 492 1.19 13.44 -3.74
CA PRO A 492 -0.08 12.72 -3.74
C PRO A 492 -1.21 13.54 -4.36
N ILE A 493 -2.14 12.82 -5.00
CA ILE A 493 -3.32 13.41 -5.64
C ILE A 493 -4.64 12.90 -5.04
N SER A 494 -4.58 11.87 -4.19
CA SER A 494 -5.74 11.30 -3.50
C SER A 494 -5.34 10.67 -2.16
N GLY A 495 -6.32 10.47 -1.30
CA GLY A 495 -6.13 9.91 0.02
C GLY A 495 -5.93 10.96 1.10
N LYS A 496 -5.61 10.51 2.31
CA LYS A 496 -5.39 11.38 3.48
C LYS A 496 -4.26 10.86 4.35
N GLN A 497 -3.58 11.81 4.99
CA GLN A 497 -2.62 11.56 6.05
C GLN A 497 -2.98 12.41 7.25
N GLN A 498 -3.18 11.79 8.38
CA GLN A 498 -3.49 12.44 9.64
C GLN A 498 -2.61 11.84 10.72
N PHE A 499 -1.97 12.68 11.51
CA PHE A 499 -1.27 12.21 12.70
C PHE A 499 -1.37 13.22 13.83
N LEU A 500 -1.31 12.69 15.03
CA LEU A 500 -1.19 13.44 16.27
C LEU A 500 -0.09 12.79 17.09
N ILE A 501 0.90 13.57 17.53
CA ILE A 501 2.03 13.12 18.33
C ILE A 501 2.14 14.01 19.56
N ALA A 502 2.12 13.41 20.73
CA ALA A 502 2.49 14.04 22.00
C ALA A 502 3.84 13.49 22.42
N GLN A 503 4.80 14.36 22.67
CA GLN A 503 6.18 13.97 22.94
C GLN A 503 6.74 14.77 24.13
N TYR A 504 7.30 14.07 25.10
CA TYR A 504 8.11 14.65 26.17
C TYR A 504 9.57 14.41 25.85
N VAL A 505 10.38 15.47 25.89
CA VAL A 505 11.82 15.42 25.60
C VAL A 505 12.58 15.98 26.78
N THR A 506 13.66 15.31 27.18
CA THR A 506 14.58 15.82 28.21
C THR A 506 16.02 15.49 27.81
N GLY A 507 16.94 16.34 28.19
CA GLY A 507 18.36 16.09 27.89
C GLY A 507 19.25 17.30 28.16
N THR A 508 20.43 17.24 27.63
CA THR A 508 21.49 18.25 27.91
C THR A 508 22.01 18.85 26.62
N GLU A 509 22.15 20.14 26.60
CA GLU A 509 22.90 20.93 25.60
C GLU A 509 24.32 21.19 26.07
N LYS A 510 25.27 21.11 25.15
CA LYS A 510 26.65 21.57 25.34
C LYS A 510 27.06 22.36 24.11
N TYR A 511 27.66 23.54 24.32
CA TYR A 511 28.11 24.44 23.27
C TYR A 511 29.61 24.69 23.36
N THR A 512 30.27 24.63 22.21
CA THR A 512 31.71 24.99 22.09
C THR A 512 31.86 25.95 20.91
N PRO A 513 32.22 27.20 21.14
CA PRO A 513 32.52 28.16 20.07
C PRO A 513 33.77 27.72 19.32
N SER A 514 33.79 28.02 18.03
CA SER A 514 34.97 27.87 17.20
C SER A 514 36.08 28.87 17.65
N PRO A 515 37.37 28.52 17.50
CA PRO A 515 38.46 29.48 17.70
C PRO A 515 38.39 30.72 16.79
N THR A 516 37.71 30.60 15.66
CA THR A 516 37.44 31.68 14.68
C THR A 516 36.06 32.26 14.82
N SER A 517 35.28 31.83 15.83
CA SER A 517 33.95 32.38 16.06
C SER A 517 34.01 33.85 16.37
N ALA A 518 33.09 34.61 15.82
CA ALA A 518 32.90 36.01 16.14
C ALA A 518 32.43 36.23 17.60
N THR A 519 32.15 35.17 18.34
CA THR A 519 31.70 35.26 19.73
C THR A 519 32.89 35.26 20.70
N THR A 520 32.86 36.15 21.65
CA THR A 520 33.74 36.13 22.81
C THR A 520 33.18 35.30 23.98
N GLU A 521 32.10 34.57 23.72
CA GLU A 521 31.43 33.77 24.73
C GLU A 521 32.29 32.56 25.15
N ALA A 522 32.37 32.32 26.43
CA ALA A 522 33.01 31.12 26.96
C ALA A 522 32.25 29.85 26.59
N PRO A 523 32.95 28.71 26.44
CA PRO A 523 32.26 27.42 26.25
C PRO A 523 31.23 27.21 27.37
N ILE A 524 30.00 26.88 26.99
CA ILE A 524 28.96 26.59 27.95
C ILE A 524 28.99 25.11 28.30
N GLY A 525 29.13 24.84 29.59
CA GLY A 525 29.02 23.51 30.15
C GLY A 525 27.68 22.84 29.83
N ARG A 526 27.27 21.94 30.64
CA ARG A 526 25.98 21.26 30.49
C ARG A 526 24.80 22.14 30.89
N LYS A 527 23.85 22.39 29.97
CA LYS A 527 22.54 22.99 30.27
C LYS A 527 21.45 21.95 30.05
N VAL A 528 20.59 21.79 31.05
CA VAL A 528 19.49 20.84 30.97
C VAL A 528 18.30 21.50 30.31
N HIS A 529 17.67 20.79 29.39
CA HIS A 529 16.41 21.19 28.76
C HIS A 529 15.37 20.09 28.94
N SER A 530 14.13 20.49 29.17
CA SER A 530 12.98 19.59 29.20
C SER A 530 11.75 20.30 28.65
N TRP A 531 11.00 19.65 27.79
CA TRP A 531 9.79 20.23 27.19
C TRP A 531 8.79 19.17 26.79
N LEU A 532 7.52 19.59 26.73
CA LEU A 532 6.44 18.84 26.11
C LEU A 532 6.14 19.46 24.73
N GLN A 533 5.89 18.62 23.73
CA GLN A 533 5.53 19.02 22.39
C GLN A 533 4.29 18.25 21.94
N LEU A 534 3.34 18.95 21.36
CA LEU A 534 2.20 18.39 20.66
C LEU A 534 2.26 18.82 19.20
N LYS A 535 2.25 17.86 18.27
CA LYS A 535 2.24 18.11 16.83
C LYS A 535 1.08 17.36 16.20
N GLY A 536 0.28 18.07 15.42
CA GLY A 536 -0.79 17.49 14.64
C GLY A 536 -0.70 17.93 13.19
N ARG A 537 -0.95 17.00 12.25
CA ARG A 537 -1.06 17.30 10.82
C ARG A 537 -2.29 16.62 10.25
N TRP A 538 -3.00 17.34 9.42
CA TRP A 538 -4.08 16.87 8.59
C TRP A 538 -3.80 17.26 7.13
N ASN A 539 -3.58 16.28 6.29
CA ASN A 539 -3.31 16.44 4.87
C ASN A 539 -4.27 15.53 4.09
N GLN A 540 -5.09 16.09 3.22
CA GLN A 540 -6.12 15.35 2.50
C GLN A 540 -6.24 15.84 1.07
N TYR A 541 -6.42 14.90 0.14
CA TYR A 541 -6.63 15.16 -1.28
C TYR A 541 -7.97 14.57 -1.71
N GLN A 542 -8.86 15.45 -2.20
CA GLN A 542 -10.21 15.09 -2.59
C GLN A 542 -10.39 15.24 -4.10
N THR A 543 -10.99 14.23 -4.73
CA THR A 543 -11.38 14.30 -6.14
C THR A 543 -12.69 15.05 -6.26
N LEU A 544 -12.67 16.20 -6.93
CA LEU A 544 -13.84 17.02 -7.19
C LEU A 544 -14.47 16.69 -8.55
N SER A 545 -13.64 16.31 -9.52
CA SER A 545 -14.10 15.86 -10.84
C SER A 545 -13.08 14.90 -11.47
N ASN A 546 -13.40 14.36 -12.65
CA ASN A 546 -12.49 13.46 -13.38
C ASN A 546 -11.13 14.11 -13.68
N ARG A 547 -11.05 15.43 -13.80
CA ARG A 547 -9.84 16.18 -14.14
C ARG A 547 -9.30 17.04 -13.00
N PHE A 548 -10.07 17.29 -11.95
CA PHE A 548 -9.70 18.23 -10.92
C PHE A 548 -9.75 17.61 -9.51
N ASN A 549 -8.65 17.71 -8.78
CA ASN A 549 -8.54 17.36 -7.38
C ASN A 549 -8.12 18.58 -6.56
N LEU A 550 -8.48 18.60 -5.30
CA LEU A 550 -8.10 19.64 -4.36
C LEU A 550 -7.44 19.00 -3.13
N GLY A 551 -6.24 19.45 -2.83
CA GLY A 551 -5.53 19.11 -1.61
C GLY A 551 -5.64 20.25 -0.59
N TYR A 552 -5.69 19.89 0.69
CA TYR A 552 -5.59 20.85 1.78
C TYR A 552 -4.78 20.26 2.94
N LEU A 553 -3.99 21.11 3.55
CA LEU A 553 -3.09 20.80 4.66
C LEU A 553 -3.35 21.73 5.81
N ALA A 554 -3.38 21.20 7.03
CA ALA A 554 -3.30 21.94 8.27
C ALA A 554 -2.28 21.26 9.17
N GLU A 555 -1.36 22.04 9.74
CA GLU A 555 -0.37 21.56 10.70
C GLU A 555 -0.29 22.53 11.88
N MET A 556 -0.15 21.98 13.08
CA MET A 556 0.01 22.74 14.31
C MET A 556 1.08 22.10 15.18
N VAL A 557 1.95 22.94 15.72
CA VAL A 557 2.92 22.56 16.75
C VAL A 557 2.78 23.49 17.94
N ILE A 558 2.61 22.88 19.10
CA ILE A 558 2.62 23.58 20.40
C ILE A 558 3.69 22.94 21.26
N SER A 559 4.56 23.75 21.85
CA SER A 559 5.68 23.25 22.64
C SER A 559 6.04 24.18 23.80
N SER A 560 6.39 23.61 24.93
CA SER A 560 6.96 24.34 26.06
C SER A 560 8.48 24.47 25.96
N LYS A 561 9.05 24.23 24.78
CA LYS A 561 10.50 24.27 24.53
C LYS A 561 11.07 25.67 24.74
N ASN A 562 12.08 25.78 25.57
CA ASN A 562 12.84 27.01 25.75
C ASN A 562 13.85 27.20 24.62
N LEU A 563 14.32 28.43 24.44
CA LEU A 563 15.38 28.76 23.50
C LEU A 563 16.68 28.09 23.90
N MET A 564 17.48 27.73 22.91
CA MET A 564 18.83 27.19 23.08
C MET A 564 19.80 28.30 23.43
N ASN A 565 21.09 27.96 23.53
CA ASN A 565 22.11 28.85 23.98
C ASN A 565 22.29 30.11 23.13
N ASN A 566 22.16 30.00 21.83
CA ASN A 566 22.24 31.10 20.87
C ASN A 566 21.13 31.07 19.84
N TYR A 567 21.04 32.12 19.02
CA TYR A 567 19.99 32.26 18.01
C TYR A 567 20.01 31.11 17.00
N THR A 568 21.18 30.84 16.40
CA THR A 568 21.30 29.81 15.36
C THR A 568 20.95 28.41 15.89
N ALA A 569 21.44 28.06 17.09
CA ALA A 569 21.07 26.82 17.76
C ALA A 569 19.57 26.72 18.04
N SER A 570 18.94 27.84 18.47
CA SER A 570 17.50 27.89 18.74
C SER A 570 16.67 27.64 17.47
N VAL A 571 17.04 28.26 16.35
CA VAL A 571 16.35 28.08 15.07
C VAL A 571 16.62 26.69 14.47
N LEU A 572 17.84 26.17 14.56
CA LEU A 572 18.17 24.83 14.07
C LEU A 572 17.39 23.74 14.78
N GLN A 573 17.22 23.88 16.09
CA GLN A 573 16.51 22.92 16.92
C GLN A 573 14.97 23.15 16.95
N ALA A 574 14.47 24.23 16.35
CA ALA A 574 13.04 24.46 16.22
C ALA A 574 12.42 23.56 15.15
N PRO A 575 11.21 23.04 15.38
CA PRO A 575 10.43 22.37 14.35
C PRO A 575 10.33 23.18 13.07
N ALA A 576 10.54 22.52 11.92
CA ALA A 576 10.49 23.13 10.60
C ALA A 576 9.22 22.75 9.86
N PHE A 577 8.58 23.70 9.20
CA PHE A 577 7.49 23.44 8.26
C PHE A 577 8.05 23.26 6.85
N THR A 578 8.09 22.01 6.37
CA THR A 578 8.66 21.61 5.08
C THR A 578 7.67 20.78 4.27
N PRO A 579 6.64 21.42 3.66
CA PRO A 579 5.55 20.70 3.00
C PRO A 579 5.89 20.22 1.58
N THR A 580 6.96 20.73 0.94
CA THR A 580 7.38 20.32 -0.41
C THR A 580 8.75 19.65 -0.38
N PRO A 581 9.09 18.81 -1.37
CA PRO A 581 10.40 18.17 -1.44
C PRO A 581 11.56 19.16 -1.42
N HIS A 582 11.44 20.28 -2.14
CA HIS A 582 12.45 21.32 -2.17
C HIS A 582 12.64 21.99 -0.80
N SER A 583 11.54 22.25 -0.07
CA SER A 583 11.62 22.87 1.26
C SER A 583 12.33 22.01 2.30
N GLU A 584 12.50 20.71 2.05
CA GLU A 584 13.25 19.82 2.95
C GLU A 584 14.79 19.97 2.84
N ILE A 585 15.28 20.42 1.69
CA ILE A 585 16.73 20.54 1.45
C ILE A 585 17.27 21.95 1.73
N VAL A 586 16.40 22.94 1.73
CA VAL A 586 16.75 24.34 1.98
C VAL A 586 16.59 24.66 3.47
N PHE A 587 17.58 25.33 4.04
CA PHE A 587 17.43 25.93 5.36
C PHE A 587 16.74 27.31 5.22
N ASN A 588 15.54 27.41 5.75
CA ASN A 588 14.83 28.67 5.81
C ASN A 588 14.34 28.94 7.24
N GLU A 589 14.97 29.93 7.90
CA GLU A 589 14.68 30.28 9.29
C GLU A 589 13.24 30.79 9.49
N ALA A 590 12.66 31.43 8.47
CA ALA A 590 11.32 32.00 8.54
C ALA A 590 10.20 30.96 8.65
N PHE A 591 10.50 29.69 8.34
CA PHE A 591 9.56 28.56 8.45
C PHE A 591 9.90 27.62 9.61
N ARG A 592 10.53 28.19 10.66
CA ARG A 592 10.92 27.45 11.87
C ARG A 592 10.48 28.18 13.13
N ALA A 593 9.76 27.48 13.99
CA ALA A 593 9.35 28.01 15.30
C ALA A 593 9.06 26.87 16.28
N ASN A 594 9.22 27.13 17.58
CA ASN A 594 8.85 26.15 18.60
C ASN A 594 7.33 25.94 18.68
N GLN A 595 6.55 26.94 18.27
CA GLN A 595 5.10 26.89 18.22
C GLN A 595 4.59 27.60 16.97
N TYR A 596 3.77 26.94 16.17
CA TYR A 596 3.20 27.54 14.95
C TYR A 596 1.90 26.86 14.52
N VAL A 597 1.19 27.54 13.65
CA VAL A 597 0.14 26.99 12.81
C VAL A 597 0.51 27.18 11.35
N ALA A 598 0.21 26.20 10.52
CA ALA A 598 0.43 26.27 9.08
C ALA A 598 -0.77 25.65 8.35
N PHE A 599 -1.05 26.18 7.18
CA PHE A 599 -2.12 25.69 6.32
C PHE A 599 -1.66 25.71 4.85
N GLY A 600 -2.30 24.87 4.05
CA GLY A 600 -2.00 24.77 2.63
C GLY A 600 -3.20 24.42 1.78
N LEU A 601 -3.14 24.83 0.52
CA LEU A 601 -4.12 24.53 -0.51
C LEU A 601 -3.39 24.10 -1.77
N SER A 602 -3.83 22.99 -2.36
CA SER A 602 -3.21 22.35 -3.52
C SER A 602 -4.24 22.04 -4.60
N PRO A 603 -4.63 22.99 -5.47
CA PRO A 603 -5.38 22.66 -6.68
C PRO A 603 -4.53 21.83 -7.65
N ILE A 604 -5.12 20.73 -8.16
CA ILE A 604 -4.45 19.75 -9.00
C ILE A 604 -5.29 19.49 -10.23
N LEU A 605 -4.71 19.72 -11.41
CA LEU A 605 -5.31 19.44 -12.72
C LEU A 605 -4.70 18.16 -13.30
N LYS A 606 -5.49 17.10 -13.43
CA LYS A 606 -5.07 15.85 -14.08
C LYS A 606 -5.13 16.01 -15.60
N LEU A 607 -3.98 15.97 -16.26
CA LEU A 607 -3.85 16.01 -17.70
C LEU A 607 -4.01 14.61 -18.32
N SER A 608 -3.53 13.57 -17.59
CA SER A 608 -3.75 12.16 -17.90
C SER A 608 -3.79 11.32 -16.61
N LYS A 609 -3.83 10.00 -16.71
CA LYS A 609 -3.74 9.10 -15.55
C LYS A 609 -2.38 9.20 -14.82
N LEU A 610 -1.32 9.57 -15.55
CA LEU A 610 0.05 9.63 -15.03
C LEU A 610 0.58 11.06 -14.88
N LEU A 611 0.02 12.02 -15.62
CA LEU A 611 0.52 13.39 -15.69
C LEU A 611 -0.48 14.37 -15.08
N HIS A 612 0.00 15.20 -14.14
CA HIS A 612 -0.81 16.26 -13.55
C HIS A 612 0.01 17.55 -13.36
N PHE A 613 -0.69 18.67 -13.41
CA PHE A 613 -0.21 19.97 -12.96
C PHE A 613 -0.77 20.27 -11.58
N ARG A 614 0.05 20.83 -10.70
CA ARG A 614 -0.37 21.25 -9.36
C ARG A 614 0.19 22.63 -9.00
N LEU A 615 -0.54 23.32 -8.16
CA LEU A 615 -0.13 24.58 -7.56
C LEU A 615 -0.28 24.44 -6.04
N ASP A 616 0.82 24.36 -5.32
CA ASP A 616 0.82 24.24 -3.88
C ASP A 616 1.08 25.60 -3.23
N MET A 617 0.19 26.03 -2.36
CA MET A 617 0.27 27.30 -1.66
C MET A 617 0.19 27.05 -0.16
N TYR A 618 1.14 27.59 0.59
CA TYR A 618 1.23 27.39 2.02
C TYR A 618 1.41 28.69 2.76
N GLY A 619 0.72 28.81 3.92
CA GLY A 619 0.90 29.86 4.89
C GLY A 619 1.44 29.29 6.20
N PHE A 620 2.33 30.04 6.84
CA PHE A 620 2.98 29.70 8.09
C PHE A 620 2.93 30.90 9.05
N ALA A 621 2.42 30.66 10.24
CA ALA A 621 2.31 31.68 11.30
C ALA A 621 2.93 31.13 12.59
N PRO A 622 4.14 31.56 12.97
CA PRO A 622 4.69 31.26 14.28
C PRO A 622 3.82 31.92 15.36
N LEU A 623 3.49 31.19 16.43
CA LEU A 623 2.81 31.81 17.57
C LEU A 623 3.73 32.80 18.25
N TYR A 624 4.99 32.44 18.36
CA TYR A 624 6.06 33.32 18.84
C TYR A 624 7.29 33.08 17.94
N GLU A 625 7.63 34.08 17.14
CA GLU A 625 8.82 34.05 16.29
C GLU A 625 10.08 34.02 17.13
N ILE A 626 11.08 33.25 16.71
CA ILE A 626 12.43 33.28 17.35
C ILE A 626 13.19 34.44 16.69
N GLN A 627 13.47 35.46 17.48
CA GLN A 627 14.18 36.68 17.06
C GLN A 627 15.55 36.78 17.71
N LYS A 628 16.42 37.62 17.17
CA LYS A 628 17.74 37.89 17.73
C LYS A 628 17.86 39.35 18.10
N THR A 629 18.43 39.61 19.27
CA THR A 629 18.99 40.94 19.64
C THR A 629 20.47 40.90 19.39
N VAL A 630 20.98 41.86 18.66
CA VAL A 630 22.42 42.02 18.39
C VAL A 630 22.98 43.03 19.37
N PRO A 631 23.90 42.63 20.28
CA PRO A 631 24.54 43.56 21.22
C PRO A 631 25.38 44.60 20.48
N GLU A 632 25.33 45.84 20.92
CA GLU A 632 26.16 46.95 20.33
C GLU A 632 27.66 46.65 20.35
N ASN A 633 28.10 45.91 21.35
CA ASN A 633 29.53 45.59 21.54
C ASN A 633 30.00 44.39 20.70
N ASN A 634 29.08 43.60 20.13
CA ASN A 634 29.41 42.44 19.27
C ASN A 634 28.32 42.21 18.24
N PRO A 635 28.45 42.77 17.03
CA PRO A 635 27.42 42.66 15.98
C PRO A 635 27.26 41.23 15.40
N TYR A 636 28.09 40.28 15.82
CA TYR A 636 28.12 38.92 15.29
C TYR A 636 27.40 37.91 16.19
N VAL A 637 26.99 38.31 17.40
CA VAL A 637 26.29 37.46 18.37
C VAL A 637 24.81 37.78 18.35
N GLY A 638 23.98 36.74 18.11
CA GLY A 638 22.54 36.83 18.23
C GLY A 638 22.07 36.25 19.55
N ILE A 639 21.55 37.06 20.48
CA ILE A 639 20.88 36.59 21.67
C ILE A 639 19.43 36.26 21.31
N PRO A 640 19.00 34.99 21.45
CA PRO A 640 17.64 34.60 21.07
C PRO A 640 16.60 35.10 22.08
N HIS A 641 15.48 35.57 21.58
CA HIS A 641 14.32 35.88 22.37
C HIS A 641 13.03 35.59 21.54
N TYR A 642 11.90 35.50 22.24
CA TYR A 642 10.61 35.36 21.56
C TYR A 642 10.05 36.72 21.18
N GLY A 643 9.60 36.83 19.94
CA GLY A 643 8.86 37.99 19.44
C GLY A 643 7.42 38.05 20.01
N LYS A 644 6.63 38.98 19.49
CA LYS A 644 5.22 39.16 19.88
C LYS A 644 4.37 38.01 19.32
N PHE A 645 3.25 37.75 20.01
CA PHE A 645 2.28 36.71 19.62
C PHE A 645 1.67 37.00 18.25
N LEU A 646 1.74 36.01 17.32
CA LEU A 646 1.17 36.05 15.95
C LEU A 646 1.52 37.34 15.17
N HIS A 647 2.73 37.83 15.32
CA HIS A 647 3.16 39.09 14.68
C HIS A 647 3.69 38.91 13.26
N SER A 648 4.23 37.74 12.92
CA SER A 648 4.79 37.44 11.61
C SER A 648 3.95 36.39 10.87
N PHE A 649 3.93 36.50 9.55
CA PHE A 649 3.29 35.54 8.65
C PHE A 649 4.17 35.33 7.44
N ASN A 650 4.49 34.07 7.16
CA ASN A 650 5.28 33.68 6.01
C ASN A 650 4.47 32.80 5.07
N TYR A 651 4.79 32.87 3.77
CA TYR A 651 4.13 32.06 2.77
C TYR A 651 5.15 31.46 1.79
N MET A 652 4.82 30.31 1.24
CA MET A 652 5.55 29.68 0.14
C MET A 652 4.59 29.10 -0.88
N GLY A 653 5.05 29.02 -2.13
CA GLY A 653 4.30 28.42 -3.22
C GLY A 653 5.19 27.57 -4.12
N GLU A 654 4.62 26.50 -4.68
CA GLU A 654 5.27 25.65 -5.67
C GLU A 654 4.28 25.31 -6.79
N ALA A 655 4.65 25.62 -8.03
CA ALA A 655 3.95 25.13 -9.21
C ALA A 655 4.74 23.97 -9.80
N ALA A 656 4.10 22.84 -10.02
CA ALA A 656 4.80 21.64 -10.51
C ALA A 656 3.99 20.91 -11.59
N VAL A 657 4.71 20.42 -12.61
CA VAL A 657 4.26 19.39 -13.55
C VAL A 657 4.86 18.07 -13.11
N VAL A 658 4.01 17.10 -12.78
CA VAL A 658 4.43 15.83 -12.22
C VAL A 658 3.99 14.69 -13.12
N LEU A 659 4.96 13.88 -13.55
CA LEU A 659 4.75 12.60 -14.21
C LEU A 659 4.97 11.48 -13.18
N GLN A 660 3.87 10.88 -12.74
CA GLN A 660 3.88 9.79 -11.76
C GLN A 660 3.81 8.45 -12.47
N LEU A 661 4.93 7.81 -12.68
CA LEU A 661 5.01 6.43 -13.14
C LEU A 661 4.77 5.46 -11.98
N PRO A 662 4.42 4.19 -12.21
CA PRO A 662 4.19 3.21 -11.14
C PRO A 662 5.38 3.03 -10.19
N PHE A 663 6.59 3.25 -10.68
CA PHE A 663 7.85 3.04 -9.96
C PHE A 663 8.70 4.30 -9.80
N LEU A 664 8.40 5.41 -10.49
CA LEU A 664 9.24 6.60 -10.54
C LEU A 664 8.40 7.87 -10.58
N CYS A 665 8.85 8.92 -9.91
CA CYS A 665 8.30 10.26 -9.99
C CYS A 665 9.25 11.20 -10.74
N ILE A 666 8.75 11.94 -11.73
CA ILE A 666 9.49 12.99 -12.42
C ILE A 666 8.72 14.28 -12.20
N SER A 667 9.37 15.31 -11.69
CA SER A 667 8.75 16.60 -11.44
C SER A 667 9.59 17.76 -11.95
N LEU A 668 8.95 18.63 -12.72
CA LEU A 668 9.47 19.96 -13.08
C LEU A 668 8.72 20.97 -12.22
N TYR A 669 9.44 21.75 -11.44
CA TYR A 669 8.82 22.68 -10.49
C TYR A 669 9.42 24.07 -10.52
N ALA A 670 8.61 25.03 -10.12
CA ALA A 670 9.01 26.39 -9.81
C ALA A 670 8.45 26.75 -8.44
N ASN A 671 9.28 27.23 -7.53
CA ASN A 671 8.83 27.61 -6.20
C ASN A 671 9.38 28.98 -5.77
N GLY A 672 8.70 29.56 -4.78
CA GLY A 672 9.09 30.82 -4.19
C GLY A 672 8.71 30.90 -2.72
N TYR A 673 9.47 31.70 -1.98
CA TYR A 673 9.31 31.91 -0.55
C TYR A 673 9.17 33.40 -0.24
N SER A 674 8.38 33.74 0.81
CA SER A 674 8.23 35.11 1.28
C SER A 674 9.51 35.70 1.88
N TYR A 675 10.43 34.82 2.33
CA TYR A 675 11.71 35.20 2.91
C TYR A 675 12.78 34.14 2.54
N PRO A 676 14.03 34.54 2.18
CA PRO A 676 14.38 35.92 1.79
C PRO A 676 13.62 36.38 0.55
N LYS A 677 13.42 37.68 0.39
CA LYS A 677 12.69 38.26 -0.74
C LYS A 677 13.32 37.87 -2.07
N GLU A 678 12.46 37.60 -3.08
CA GLU A 678 12.84 37.29 -4.47
C GLU A 678 13.56 35.96 -4.68
N ASN A 679 13.33 34.99 -3.84
CA ASN A 679 13.91 33.66 -3.99
C ASN A 679 12.97 32.74 -4.81
N PHE A 680 13.12 32.77 -6.14
CA PHE A 680 12.47 31.84 -7.05
C PHE A 680 13.47 30.76 -7.48
N ASN A 681 13.05 29.50 -7.36
CA ASN A 681 13.86 28.38 -7.77
C ASN A 681 13.10 27.57 -8.83
N PHE A 682 13.83 27.10 -9.83
CA PHE A 682 13.32 26.19 -10.86
C PHE A 682 14.12 24.91 -10.80
N GLY A 683 13.43 23.76 -10.82
CA GLY A 683 14.14 22.52 -10.71
C GLY A 683 13.44 21.36 -11.41
N LEU A 684 14.25 20.35 -11.73
CA LEU A 684 13.86 19.05 -12.23
C LEU A 684 14.31 17.99 -11.21
N ASN A 685 13.38 17.12 -10.80
CA ASN A 685 13.69 15.95 -9.99
C ASN A 685 13.26 14.68 -10.72
N ILE A 686 14.10 13.66 -10.67
CA ILE A 686 13.84 12.32 -11.18
C ILE A 686 14.09 11.35 -10.03
N GLY A 687 13.06 10.69 -9.53
CA GLY A 687 13.12 9.82 -8.36
C GLY A 687 12.32 10.36 -7.18
N TYR A 688 12.69 9.90 -5.98
CA TYR A 688 12.05 10.30 -4.73
C TYR A 688 13.08 10.94 -3.80
N LEU A 689 12.80 12.17 -3.39
CA LEU A 689 13.58 12.87 -2.38
C LEU A 689 12.98 12.60 -1.00
N ILE A 690 13.48 11.57 -0.35
CA ILE A 690 12.99 11.10 0.95
C ILE A 690 14.20 10.77 1.82
N PHE A 691 14.23 11.30 3.03
CA PHE A 691 15.30 11.11 4.00
C PHE A 691 14.93 10.13 5.10
N ASN A 692 15.92 9.59 5.79
CA ASN A 692 15.66 8.83 7.00
C ASN A 692 14.93 9.68 8.05
N PRO A 693 14.08 9.06 8.89
CA PRO A 693 13.33 9.79 9.92
C PRO A 693 14.27 10.45 10.92
N LYS A 694 13.80 11.52 11.53
CA LYS A 694 14.51 12.23 12.61
C LYS A 694 14.24 11.58 13.97
N MET A 695 15.08 11.91 14.96
CA MET A 695 14.85 11.49 16.34
C MET A 695 13.59 12.12 16.91
N LEU A 696 13.43 13.43 16.73
CA LEU A 696 12.28 14.20 17.19
C LEU A 696 11.31 14.42 16.02
N ASP A 697 10.05 14.06 16.23
CA ASP A 697 8.99 14.08 15.19
C ASP A 697 8.32 15.46 15.12
#